data_d404e7127c6bfa58f81dca9932a5506c
#
_entry.id   d404e7127c6bfa58f81dca9932a5506c
#
_cell.length_a   1.000
_cell.length_b   1.000
_cell.length_c   1.000
_cell.angle_alpha   90.00
_cell.angle_beta   90.00
_cell.angle_gamma   90.00
#
_symmetry.space_group_name_H-M   'P 1'
#
loop_
_entity.id
_entity.type
_entity.pdbx_description
1 polymer ?
#
loop_
_entity_poly.entity_id
_entity_poly.type
_entity_poly.pdbx_seq_one_letter_code
_entity_poly.pdbx_strand_id
1 'polypeptide(L)'
;MIDLVEEARLGAAGAAPPRAPRVSVLMANHNGSAFIADALASIQRQTLRDLEVIVVDDGSRDDSVAIVRRLAALDPRIRLLERDRSAGPGAARNAALAVARGDWVAVVDSDDLIHPERLKTLLTKAQADGADIAVDDLLIFSEDETAPPRALLSRMLGGAPRWIDLPAFVRSNRLFGREPVLGFTKPLIRREALRLAAVAYDEALPVGEDYDLLARAMARGLRLRAYPDLTYFYRKHRVSISHRLDEARLEAMAANAARYRAEVEVSPTLDAALSVRERSITAARGFVRIVADLKRGAILKALRTGLRSPTSAALLTIVVGDRLTALARGPATPRRTSAAGRVVVLSRQRVIGSTNGSSTYLLSLCRALKARGLSLEFLGPSPGTFGRWPWMRLTPEMAVFDRVRVRGGWRVGDLLIAQDPAVLGSALLTGLERLLAKLKLKSSGWVKPAPYAVSAAAADVDRLYVAERARGAGAIVADYAFLTPLAPYALTPGAPCFVVMHDLFSSRTASFAAVGATDSVATLDPEREFELLSQADAVVAIQETEAAAVSAANPNQKVIVAPLAATPVAAASPGEGPLLLFVGSNTAPNVVGLRWFFDQVWPTVRAAQPEAVLTVAGNVSRAFATVPPGVRMLGPVPDLDPLYARAAVVVSPLTTGSGLKIKVIEALGRGKAMVATSVSLQGVEELLRSCVLRADDPDLFAAHVVGLLASADRRVAQGEAALDRVRRSFSPEACYGEFVEAIAGDAS
;
A
#
# COMPACT_ATOMS: atom_id res chain seq x y z
N MET A 1 6.45 2.24 46.69
CA MET A 1 5.49 1.94 45.58
C MET A 1 4.16 2.68 45.79
N ILE A 2 3.83 3.15 46.96
CA ILE A 2 2.61 3.97 47.22
C ILE A 2 2.87 5.46 46.95
N ASP A 3 4.10 5.96 47.17
CA ASP A 3 4.43 7.37 47.03
C ASP A 3 4.49 7.91 45.59
N LEU A 4 4.81 7.07 44.60
CA LEU A 4 4.84 7.48 43.19
C LEU A 4 3.46 7.61 42.52
N VAL A 5 2.42 7.08 43.14
CA VAL A 5 1.03 7.20 42.68
C VAL A 5 0.37 8.49 43.18
N GLU A 6 0.87 9.03 44.29
CA GLU A 6 0.32 10.25 44.94
C GLU A 6 0.88 11.54 44.33
N GLU A 7 2.15 11.56 43.92
CA GLU A 7 2.73 12.73 43.24
C GLU A 7 2.15 12.98 41.83
N ALA A 8 1.69 11.93 41.14
CA ALA A 8 1.02 12.07 39.82
C ALA A 8 -0.41 12.64 39.94
N ARG A 9 -1.00 12.73 41.16
CA ARG A 9 -2.36 13.25 41.36
C ARG A 9 -2.41 14.75 41.71
N LEU A 10 -1.31 15.36 42.08
CA LEU A 10 -1.29 16.75 42.56
C LEU A 10 -0.95 17.81 41.52
N GLY A 11 -0.68 17.43 40.26
CA GLY A 11 -0.22 18.38 39.22
C GLY A 11 -1.27 18.89 38.22
N ALA A 12 -2.56 18.53 38.31
CA ALA A 12 -3.56 18.90 37.31
C ALA A 12 -4.91 19.31 37.91
N ALA A 13 -4.94 20.45 38.58
CA ALA A 13 -6.21 21.09 38.92
C ALA A 13 -6.61 22.07 37.82
N GLY A 14 -7.60 21.72 36.98
CA GLY A 14 -8.28 22.70 36.12
C GLY A 14 -8.67 22.28 34.71
N ALA A 15 -8.20 21.14 34.16
CA ALA A 15 -8.68 20.65 32.89
C ALA A 15 -9.56 19.43 33.11
N ALA A 16 -10.66 19.30 32.34
CA ALA A 16 -11.44 18.06 32.33
C ALA A 16 -10.48 16.90 32.05
N PRO A 17 -10.61 15.74 32.76
CA PRO A 17 -9.69 14.63 32.54
C PRO A 17 -9.67 14.27 31.05
N PRO A 18 -8.50 14.13 30.45
CA PRO A 18 -8.42 13.78 29.03
C PRO A 18 -9.21 12.48 28.81
N ARG A 19 -10.05 12.44 27.80
CA ARG A 19 -10.85 11.27 27.45
C ARG A 19 -9.96 10.04 27.41
N ALA A 20 -10.38 8.96 28.07
CA ALA A 20 -9.62 7.71 28.08
C ALA A 20 -9.43 7.24 26.64
N PRO A 21 -8.22 6.80 26.23
CA PRO A 21 -7.98 6.33 24.90
C PRO A 21 -8.81 5.05 24.61
N ARG A 22 -9.13 4.81 23.36
CA ARG A 22 -9.86 3.58 22.97
C ARG A 22 -8.98 2.33 23.14
N VAL A 23 -7.69 2.46 22.83
CA VAL A 23 -6.73 1.35 22.88
C VAL A 23 -5.47 1.77 23.63
N SER A 24 -5.03 0.92 24.57
CA SER A 24 -3.68 0.98 25.14
C SER A 24 -2.82 -0.10 24.49
N VAL A 25 -1.75 0.30 23.80
CA VAL A 25 -0.75 -0.63 23.25
C VAL A 25 0.24 -0.97 24.35
N LEU A 26 0.37 -2.27 24.64
CA LEU A 26 1.31 -2.80 25.64
C LEU A 26 2.56 -3.31 24.91
N MET A 27 3.72 -2.72 25.18
CA MET A 27 5.00 -3.08 24.59
C MET A 27 6.03 -3.39 25.67
N ALA A 28 6.46 -4.65 25.76
CA ALA A 28 7.60 -5.04 26.57
C ALA A 28 8.88 -4.92 25.73
N ASN A 29 9.93 -4.31 26.31
CA ASN A 29 11.22 -4.18 25.67
C ASN A 29 12.35 -4.68 26.56
N HIS A 30 13.32 -5.40 25.97
CA HIS A 30 14.58 -5.74 26.61
C HIS A 30 15.69 -5.86 25.57
N ASN A 31 16.66 -4.92 25.59
CA ASN A 31 17.76 -4.83 24.63
C ASN A 31 17.27 -4.83 23.16
N GLY A 32 16.27 -4.01 22.85
CA GLY A 32 15.61 -3.93 21.54
C GLY A 32 16.02 -2.74 20.69
N SER A 33 17.17 -2.08 20.96
CA SER A 33 17.58 -0.84 20.29
C SER A 33 17.61 -0.94 18.76
N ALA A 34 17.86 -2.13 18.21
CA ALA A 34 17.89 -2.37 16.77
C ALA A 34 16.51 -2.27 16.09
N PHE A 35 15.41 -2.43 16.84
CA PHE A 35 14.07 -2.62 16.25
C PHE A 35 13.00 -1.69 16.83
N ILE A 36 13.16 -1.24 18.08
CA ILE A 36 12.11 -0.53 18.81
C ILE A 36 11.67 0.78 18.13
N ALA A 37 12.59 1.48 17.45
CA ALA A 37 12.25 2.68 16.70
C ALA A 37 11.27 2.37 15.55
N ASP A 38 11.52 1.29 14.81
CA ASP A 38 10.65 0.84 13.72
C ASP A 38 9.27 0.41 14.25
N ALA A 39 9.25 -0.34 15.35
CA ALA A 39 8.02 -0.81 15.99
C ALA A 39 7.15 0.40 16.42
N LEU A 40 7.74 1.37 17.12
CA LEU A 40 7.03 2.59 17.54
C LEU A 40 6.57 3.43 16.33
N ALA A 41 7.40 3.59 15.29
CA ALA A 41 7.01 4.28 14.07
C ALA A 41 5.79 3.61 13.40
N SER A 42 5.71 2.28 13.41
CA SER A 42 4.54 1.56 12.88
C SER A 42 3.26 1.81 13.68
N ILE A 43 3.38 2.00 15.00
CA ILE A 43 2.25 2.34 15.88
C ILE A 43 1.86 3.82 15.71
N GLN A 44 2.80 4.73 15.57
CA GLN A 44 2.54 6.15 15.32
C GLN A 44 1.76 6.39 14.04
N ARG A 45 1.96 5.53 13.02
CA ARG A 45 1.24 5.56 11.73
C ARG A 45 -0.17 4.95 11.78
N GLN A 46 -0.66 4.45 12.94
CA GLN A 46 -2.00 3.88 13.03
C GLN A 46 -3.08 4.90 12.63
N THR A 47 -4.07 4.46 11.84
CA THR A 47 -5.24 5.27 11.48
C THR A 47 -6.18 5.51 12.66
N LEU A 48 -6.17 4.64 13.67
CA LEU A 48 -6.76 4.88 14.97
C LEU A 48 -5.87 5.85 15.76
N ARG A 49 -6.26 7.13 15.87
CA ARG A 49 -5.48 8.16 16.56
C ARG A 49 -5.69 8.16 18.08
N ASP A 50 -6.86 7.74 18.53
CA ASP A 50 -7.25 7.69 19.94
C ASP A 50 -6.66 6.43 20.61
N LEU A 51 -5.34 6.48 20.86
CA LEU A 51 -4.56 5.41 21.48
C LEU A 51 -3.46 5.97 22.40
N GLU A 52 -3.00 5.16 23.34
CA GLU A 52 -1.75 5.36 24.08
C GLU A 52 -0.81 4.18 23.87
N VAL A 53 0.48 4.40 24.01
CA VAL A 53 1.52 3.37 23.92
C VAL A 53 2.28 3.33 25.24
N ILE A 54 2.26 2.19 25.89
CA ILE A 54 2.96 1.98 27.17
C ILE A 54 4.13 1.03 26.89
N VAL A 55 5.32 1.60 26.82
CA VAL A 55 6.58 0.86 26.68
C VAL A 55 7.13 0.59 28.06
N VAL A 56 7.31 -0.68 28.39
CA VAL A 56 7.99 -1.09 29.63
C VAL A 56 9.36 -1.64 29.26
N ASP A 57 10.38 -0.91 29.64
CA ASP A 57 11.75 -1.36 29.50
C ASP A 57 12.12 -2.27 30.67
N ASP A 58 12.42 -3.51 30.39
CA ASP A 58 12.71 -4.56 31.36
C ASP A 58 14.21 -4.65 31.67
N GLY A 59 14.81 -3.51 32.09
CA GLY A 59 16.21 -3.42 32.47
C GLY A 59 17.20 -3.60 31.32
N SER A 60 16.96 -2.91 30.21
CA SER A 60 17.89 -2.89 29.04
C SER A 60 19.23 -2.26 29.38
N ARG A 61 20.25 -2.69 28.66
CA ARG A 61 21.64 -2.18 28.78
C ARG A 61 22.16 -1.56 27.48
N ASP A 62 21.31 -1.56 26.44
CA ASP A 62 21.55 -0.93 25.15
C ASP A 62 20.87 0.45 25.06
N ASP A 63 20.83 1.07 23.88
CA ASP A 63 20.29 2.39 23.65
C ASP A 63 18.74 2.43 23.62
N SER A 64 18.04 1.35 23.93
CA SER A 64 16.57 1.25 23.86
C SER A 64 15.88 2.39 24.61
N VAL A 65 16.27 2.63 25.87
CA VAL A 65 15.69 3.66 26.75
C VAL A 65 15.87 5.05 26.15
N ALA A 66 17.07 5.36 25.63
CA ALA A 66 17.36 6.66 25.02
C ALA A 66 16.51 6.88 23.74
N ILE A 67 16.33 5.84 22.94
CA ILE A 67 15.48 5.89 21.74
C ILE A 67 14.03 6.18 22.13
N VAL A 68 13.47 5.42 23.09
CA VAL A 68 12.07 5.60 23.50
C VAL A 68 11.84 6.97 24.13
N ARG A 69 12.74 7.46 24.99
CA ARG A 69 12.64 8.80 25.60
C ARG A 69 12.60 9.90 24.52
N ARG A 70 13.44 9.79 23.50
CA ARG A 70 13.44 10.74 22.37
C ARG A 70 12.12 10.73 21.62
N LEU A 71 11.55 9.55 21.34
CA LEU A 71 10.28 9.42 20.63
C LEU A 71 9.09 9.88 21.50
N ALA A 72 9.10 9.60 22.79
CA ALA A 72 8.10 10.06 23.74
C ALA A 72 8.08 11.60 23.89
N ALA A 73 9.22 12.25 23.74
CA ALA A 73 9.31 13.72 23.73
C ALA A 73 8.63 14.33 22.48
N LEU A 74 8.53 13.58 21.38
CA LEU A 74 7.90 14.01 20.12
C LEU A 74 6.43 13.59 20.02
N ASP A 75 6.04 12.51 20.72
CA ASP A 75 4.68 11.98 20.68
C ASP A 75 4.16 11.71 22.09
N PRO A 76 3.26 12.56 22.63
CA PRO A 76 2.76 12.46 24.01
C PRO A 76 1.92 11.19 24.27
N ARG A 77 1.56 10.44 23.24
CA ARG A 77 0.88 9.15 23.37
C ARG A 77 1.80 8.05 23.89
N ILE A 78 3.14 8.21 23.74
CA ILE A 78 4.15 7.23 24.16
C ILE A 78 4.55 7.51 25.60
N ARG A 79 4.41 6.49 26.46
CA ARG A 79 4.80 6.52 27.86
C ARG A 79 5.83 5.43 28.10
N LEU A 80 6.96 5.78 28.72
CA LEU A 80 8.02 4.85 29.10
C LEU A 80 7.95 4.55 30.60
N LEU A 81 7.96 3.27 30.94
CA LEU A 81 8.17 2.77 32.29
C LEU A 81 9.48 1.98 32.31
N GLU A 82 10.36 2.32 33.22
CA GLU A 82 11.69 1.70 33.34
C GLU A 82 11.75 0.79 34.57
N ARG A 83 12.39 -0.36 34.42
CA ARG A 83 12.64 -1.29 35.50
C ARG A 83 14.14 -1.44 35.72
N ASP A 84 14.58 -1.51 36.96
CA ASP A 84 16.01 -1.61 37.28
C ASP A 84 16.63 -2.93 36.84
N ARG A 85 15.83 -4.00 36.76
CA ARG A 85 16.27 -5.34 36.38
C ARG A 85 15.19 -6.10 35.61
N SER A 86 15.64 -6.98 34.74
CA SER A 86 14.75 -7.83 33.95
C SER A 86 14.05 -8.87 34.85
N ALA A 87 12.73 -8.99 34.65
CA ALA A 87 11.89 -10.04 35.23
C ALA A 87 11.05 -10.75 34.17
N GLY A 88 11.32 -10.49 32.90
CA GLY A 88 10.70 -11.14 31.77
C GLY A 88 9.50 -10.42 31.16
N PRO A 89 9.04 -10.88 29.98
CA PRO A 89 8.01 -10.18 29.19
C PRO A 89 6.64 -10.17 29.89
N GLY A 90 6.31 -11.23 30.64
CA GLY A 90 5.06 -11.30 31.43
C GLY A 90 4.99 -10.18 32.48
N ALA A 91 6.06 -9.99 33.26
CA ALA A 91 6.13 -8.96 34.26
C ALA A 91 6.10 -7.55 33.66
N ALA A 92 6.78 -7.33 32.53
CA ALA A 92 6.74 -6.06 31.81
C ALA A 92 5.32 -5.75 31.29
N ARG A 93 4.62 -6.73 30.67
CA ARG A 93 3.25 -6.54 30.21
C ARG A 93 2.24 -6.35 31.35
N ASN A 94 2.44 -6.99 32.51
CA ASN A 94 1.62 -6.73 33.71
C ASN A 94 1.80 -5.30 34.19
N ALA A 95 3.03 -4.78 34.23
CA ALA A 95 3.30 -3.39 34.60
C ALA A 95 2.62 -2.40 33.62
N ALA A 96 2.65 -2.70 32.31
CA ALA A 96 1.94 -1.91 31.32
C ALA A 96 0.42 -1.98 31.51
N LEU A 97 -0.13 -3.18 31.76
CA LEU A 97 -1.57 -3.40 31.97
C LEU A 97 -2.10 -2.67 33.19
N ALA A 98 -1.31 -2.59 34.27
CA ALA A 98 -1.68 -1.92 35.50
C ALA A 98 -1.92 -0.41 35.33
N VAL A 99 -1.25 0.24 34.35
CA VAL A 99 -1.38 1.68 34.08
C VAL A 99 -2.16 2.00 32.80
N ALA A 100 -2.63 0.96 32.08
CA ALA A 100 -3.42 1.09 30.88
C ALA A 100 -4.79 1.72 31.17
N ARG A 101 -5.17 2.70 30.34
CA ARG A 101 -6.43 3.45 30.49
C ARG A 101 -7.44 3.14 29.41
N GLY A 102 -6.99 2.56 28.29
CA GLY A 102 -7.82 2.23 27.15
C GLY A 102 -8.91 1.20 27.47
N ASP A 103 -10.03 1.27 26.74
CA ASP A 103 -11.08 0.25 26.84
C ASP A 103 -10.60 -1.12 26.38
N TRP A 104 -9.66 -1.13 25.43
CA TRP A 104 -9.00 -2.30 24.90
C TRP A 104 -7.48 -2.22 25.08
N VAL A 105 -6.87 -3.37 25.23
CA VAL A 105 -5.41 -3.51 25.28
C VAL A 105 -4.93 -4.30 24.08
N ALA A 106 -3.92 -3.78 23.37
CA ALA A 106 -3.29 -4.44 22.22
C ALA A 106 -1.86 -4.81 22.55
N VAL A 107 -1.46 -6.05 22.30
CA VAL A 107 -0.07 -6.49 22.46
C VAL A 107 0.69 -6.24 21.16
N VAL A 108 1.84 -5.54 21.26
CA VAL A 108 2.78 -5.36 20.15
C VAL A 108 4.19 -5.54 20.69
N ASP A 109 4.95 -6.46 20.11
CA ASP A 109 6.33 -6.69 20.52
C ASP A 109 7.27 -5.60 19.97
N SER A 110 8.35 -5.29 20.70
CA SER A 110 9.28 -4.21 20.36
C SER A 110 10.17 -4.48 19.14
N ASP A 111 10.13 -5.70 18.61
CA ASP A 111 10.85 -6.15 17.41
C ASP A 111 9.95 -6.37 16.18
N ASP A 112 8.63 -6.18 16.32
CA ASP A 112 7.62 -6.39 15.28
C ASP A 112 7.11 -5.08 14.68
N LEU A 113 6.32 -5.21 13.60
CA LEU A 113 5.67 -4.08 12.94
C LEU A 113 4.16 -4.35 12.81
N ILE A 114 3.37 -3.28 12.69
CA ILE A 114 1.94 -3.40 12.44
C ILE A 114 1.49 -2.53 11.26
N HIS A 115 0.53 -3.04 10.50
CA HIS A 115 -0.09 -2.30 9.40
C HIS A 115 -0.84 -1.07 9.93
N PRO A 116 -0.81 0.09 9.24
CA PRO A 116 -1.48 1.32 9.71
C PRO A 116 -2.97 1.17 10.06
N GLU A 117 -3.69 0.29 9.41
CA GLU A 117 -5.12 0.06 9.66
C GLU A 117 -5.40 -1.02 10.73
N ARG A 118 -4.38 -1.66 11.30
CA ARG A 118 -4.56 -2.84 12.17
C ARG A 118 -5.49 -2.58 13.33
N LEU A 119 -5.17 -1.58 14.16
CA LEU A 119 -5.92 -1.34 15.40
C LEU A 119 -7.36 -0.89 15.12
N LYS A 120 -7.58 -0.03 14.13
CA LYS A 120 -8.92 0.40 13.71
C LYS A 120 -9.76 -0.78 13.21
N THR A 121 -9.20 -1.58 12.31
CA THR A 121 -9.89 -2.73 11.70
C THR A 121 -10.24 -3.78 12.74
N LEU A 122 -9.26 -4.17 13.56
CA LEU A 122 -9.44 -5.22 14.55
C LEU A 122 -10.44 -4.81 15.65
N LEU A 123 -10.35 -3.56 16.12
CA LEU A 123 -11.28 -2.99 17.09
C LEU A 123 -12.72 -2.94 16.55
N THR A 124 -12.91 -2.44 15.33
CA THR A 124 -14.23 -2.34 14.71
C THR A 124 -14.88 -3.71 14.55
N LYS A 125 -14.11 -4.69 14.06
CA LYS A 125 -14.60 -6.07 13.89
C LYS A 125 -14.90 -6.75 15.22
N ALA A 126 -14.02 -6.60 16.22
CA ALA A 126 -14.21 -7.17 17.56
C ALA A 126 -15.49 -6.63 18.22
N GLN A 127 -15.73 -5.32 18.12
CA GLN A 127 -16.94 -4.69 18.64
C GLN A 127 -18.21 -5.16 17.91
N ALA A 128 -18.17 -5.25 16.58
CA ALA A 128 -19.29 -5.71 15.77
C ALA A 128 -19.69 -7.16 16.10
N ASP A 129 -18.69 -8.03 16.29
CA ASP A 129 -18.92 -9.46 16.61
C ASP A 129 -19.16 -9.72 18.11
N GLY A 130 -18.94 -8.73 18.99
CA GLY A 130 -19.00 -8.89 20.43
C GLY A 130 -17.93 -9.84 20.96
N ALA A 131 -16.73 -9.82 20.38
CA ALA A 131 -15.58 -10.58 20.85
C ALA A 131 -14.92 -9.89 22.06
N ASP A 132 -14.42 -10.68 23.01
CA ASP A 132 -13.62 -10.17 24.13
C ASP A 132 -12.13 -10.16 23.77
N ILE A 133 -11.71 -11.11 22.93
CA ILE A 133 -10.36 -11.29 22.42
C ILE A 133 -10.43 -11.37 20.90
N ALA A 134 -9.70 -10.50 20.22
CA ALA A 134 -9.58 -10.48 18.78
C ALA A 134 -8.13 -10.69 18.36
N VAL A 135 -7.90 -11.58 17.40
CA VAL A 135 -6.58 -11.82 16.81
C VAL A 135 -6.68 -11.75 15.29
N ASP A 136 -5.64 -11.24 14.66
CA ASP A 136 -5.49 -11.19 13.22
C ASP A 136 -4.39 -12.15 12.73
N ASP A 137 -4.30 -12.36 11.42
CA ASP A 137 -3.24 -13.19 10.84
C ASP A 137 -1.90 -12.47 10.89
N LEU A 138 -0.83 -13.25 11.02
CA LEU A 138 0.53 -12.77 11.08
C LEU A 138 1.26 -13.02 9.76
N LEU A 139 1.86 -11.96 9.21
CA LEU A 139 2.86 -12.09 8.17
C LEU A 139 4.23 -12.33 8.83
N ILE A 140 4.73 -13.55 8.72
CA ILE A 140 6.04 -13.94 9.26
C ILE A 140 7.10 -13.67 8.21
N PHE A 141 8.12 -12.89 8.57
CA PHE A 141 9.27 -12.61 7.69
C PHE A 141 10.59 -12.74 8.45
N SER A 142 11.65 -13.12 7.75
CA SER A 142 12.99 -13.27 8.33
C SER A 142 13.86 -12.11 7.93
N GLU A 143 14.54 -11.48 8.87
CA GLU A 143 15.42 -10.32 8.61
C GLU A 143 16.56 -10.64 7.66
N ASP A 144 17.13 -11.83 7.79
CA ASP A 144 18.23 -12.34 6.94
C ASP A 144 17.76 -12.96 5.61
N GLU A 145 16.49 -12.80 5.25
CA GLU A 145 15.86 -13.30 4.01
C GLU A 145 16.02 -14.81 3.78
N THR A 146 16.28 -15.58 4.83
CA THR A 146 16.50 -17.04 4.73
C THR A 146 15.26 -17.81 4.27
N ALA A 147 14.06 -17.21 4.42
CA ALA A 147 12.80 -17.79 3.97
C ALA A 147 11.85 -16.72 3.40
N PRO A 148 11.02 -17.07 2.40
CA PRO A 148 10.00 -16.15 1.89
C PRO A 148 8.99 -15.80 2.98
N PRO A 149 8.42 -14.57 2.94
CA PRO A 149 7.33 -14.17 3.82
C PRO A 149 6.12 -15.10 3.68
N ARG A 150 5.47 -15.41 4.80
CA ARG A 150 4.30 -16.29 4.83
C ARG A 150 3.27 -15.89 5.87
N ALA A 151 2.02 -16.15 5.60
CA ALA A 151 0.94 -16.01 6.58
C ALA A 151 0.94 -17.18 7.57
N LEU A 152 0.50 -16.93 8.80
CA LEU A 152 0.40 -17.95 9.85
C LEU A 152 -0.95 -18.69 9.81
N LEU A 153 -2.06 -17.93 9.77
CA LEU A 153 -3.41 -18.46 9.98
C LEU A 153 -4.21 -18.71 8.70
N SER A 154 -3.75 -18.23 7.54
CA SER A 154 -4.50 -18.22 6.28
C SER A 154 -5.12 -19.59 5.92
N ARG A 155 -4.36 -20.69 6.11
CA ARG A 155 -4.87 -22.04 5.84
C ARG A 155 -5.96 -22.48 6.81
N MET A 156 -5.88 -22.05 8.06
CA MET A 156 -6.85 -22.39 9.10
C MET A 156 -8.15 -21.61 8.94
N LEU A 157 -8.03 -20.33 8.56
CA LEU A 157 -9.16 -19.42 8.47
C LEU A 157 -9.89 -19.52 7.11
N GLY A 158 -9.21 -19.93 6.04
CA GLY A 158 -9.81 -20.04 4.71
C GLY A 158 -10.38 -18.72 4.18
N GLY A 159 -9.85 -17.58 4.64
CA GLY A 159 -10.30 -16.24 4.24
C GLY A 159 -11.53 -15.70 5.00
N ALA A 160 -12.06 -16.41 6.00
CA ALA A 160 -13.22 -15.99 6.78
C ALA A 160 -12.92 -15.89 8.29
N PRO A 161 -13.57 -14.97 9.03
CA PRO A 161 -13.44 -14.88 10.47
C PRO A 161 -13.96 -16.14 11.16
N ARG A 162 -13.30 -16.56 12.25
CA ARG A 162 -13.65 -17.79 12.95
C ARG A 162 -13.66 -17.62 14.46
N TRP A 163 -14.71 -18.14 15.14
CA TRP A 163 -14.69 -18.33 16.57
C TRP A 163 -13.78 -19.50 16.92
N ILE A 164 -12.94 -19.32 17.93
CA ILE A 164 -12.02 -20.34 18.42
C ILE A 164 -12.46 -20.71 19.83
N ASP A 165 -12.81 -21.97 20.03
CA ASP A 165 -13.09 -22.50 21.35
C ASP A 165 -11.80 -22.86 22.09
N LEU A 166 -11.89 -23.01 23.40
CA LEU A 166 -10.75 -23.33 24.26
C LEU A 166 -10.04 -24.66 23.88
N PRO A 167 -10.75 -25.76 23.61
CA PRO A 167 -10.10 -27.00 23.17
C PRO A 167 -9.33 -26.85 21.85
N ALA A 168 -9.88 -26.12 20.88
CA ALA A 168 -9.18 -25.84 19.61
C ALA A 168 -7.95 -24.93 19.82
N PHE A 169 -8.08 -23.89 20.67
CA PHE A 169 -6.96 -23.03 21.04
C PHE A 169 -5.83 -23.83 21.68
N VAL A 170 -6.12 -24.66 22.69
CA VAL A 170 -5.13 -25.49 23.37
C VAL A 170 -4.46 -26.47 22.40
N ARG A 171 -5.25 -27.17 21.55
CA ARG A 171 -4.75 -28.14 20.58
C ARG A 171 -3.83 -27.52 19.55
N SER A 172 -4.13 -26.28 19.08
CA SER A 172 -3.28 -25.56 18.13
C SER A 172 -1.89 -25.25 18.71
N ASN A 173 -1.76 -25.15 20.04
CA ASN A 173 -0.53 -24.76 20.74
C ASN A 173 0.37 -25.96 21.11
N ARG A 174 0.38 -27.01 20.31
CA ARG A 174 1.33 -28.09 20.45
C ARG A 174 2.69 -27.72 19.84
N LEU A 175 3.76 -28.07 20.53
CA LEU A 175 5.12 -27.86 20.06
C LEU A 175 5.43 -28.78 18.87
N PHE A 176 6.14 -28.24 17.87
CA PHE A 176 6.49 -28.94 16.63
C PHE A 176 5.28 -29.51 15.85
N GLY A 177 4.11 -28.91 16.04
CA GLY A 177 2.91 -29.22 15.26
C GLY A 177 2.96 -28.69 13.85
N ARG A 178 2.10 -29.22 12.97
CA ARG A 178 1.90 -28.70 11.61
C ARG A 178 0.82 -27.62 11.53
N GLU A 179 0.01 -27.53 12.57
CA GLU A 179 -1.06 -26.52 12.67
C GLU A 179 -0.49 -25.16 13.09
N PRO A 180 -1.13 -24.06 12.68
CA PRO A 180 -0.77 -22.72 13.16
C PRO A 180 -0.89 -22.64 14.68
N VAL A 181 0.09 -22.04 15.35
CA VAL A 181 0.12 -21.86 16.80
C VAL A 181 -0.56 -20.54 17.15
N LEU A 182 -1.81 -20.61 17.64
CA LEU A 182 -2.60 -19.42 18.01
C LEU A 182 -1.99 -18.63 19.19
N GLY A 183 -1.19 -19.25 20.05
CA GLY A 183 -0.49 -18.58 21.14
C GLY A 183 0.63 -17.61 20.69
N PHE A 184 0.99 -17.59 19.40
CA PHE A 184 1.90 -16.57 18.85
C PHE A 184 1.17 -15.32 18.34
N THR A 185 -0.18 -15.38 18.26
CA THR A 185 -0.94 -14.20 17.81
C THR A 185 -0.87 -13.09 18.85
N LYS A 186 -0.93 -11.85 18.38
CA LYS A 186 -0.84 -10.66 19.23
C LYS A 186 -2.23 -10.08 19.40
N PRO A 187 -2.89 -10.33 20.54
CA PRO A 187 -4.30 -10.06 20.72
C PRO A 187 -4.61 -8.59 20.94
N LEU A 188 -5.82 -8.20 20.53
CA LEU A 188 -6.56 -7.06 21.05
C LEU A 188 -7.60 -7.60 22.02
N ILE A 189 -7.56 -7.18 23.31
CA ILE A 189 -8.38 -7.73 24.39
C ILE A 189 -9.17 -6.61 25.04
N ARG A 190 -10.45 -6.84 25.33
CA ARG A 190 -11.27 -5.92 26.10
C ARG A 190 -10.77 -5.88 27.55
N ARG A 191 -10.20 -4.73 27.98
CA ARG A 191 -9.52 -4.58 29.27
C ARG A 191 -10.42 -4.93 30.44
N GLU A 192 -11.66 -4.48 30.42
CA GLU A 192 -12.62 -4.77 31.50
C GLU A 192 -12.94 -6.28 31.59
N ALA A 193 -12.96 -7.00 30.46
CA ALA A 193 -13.17 -8.45 30.49
C ALA A 193 -12.01 -9.18 31.18
N LEU A 194 -10.74 -8.76 30.92
CA LEU A 194 -9.59 -9.30 31.66
C LEU A 194 -9.66 -8.99 33.16
N ARG A 195 -10.06 -7.78 33.52
CA ARG A 195 -10.19 -7.34 34.93
C ARG A 195 -11.24 -8.17 35.66
N LEU A 196 -12.43 -8.35 35.07
CA LEU A 196 -13.52 -9.15 35.66
C LEU A 196 -13.15 -10.63 35.77
N ALA A 197 -12.40 -11.16 34.79
CA ALA A 197 -11.90 -12.52 34.82
C ALA A 197 -10.73 -12.68 35.82
N ALA A 198 -10.20 -11.63 36.39
CA ALA A 198 -9.03 -11.64 37.28
C ALA A 198 -7.84 -12.41 36.65
N VAL A 199 -7.52 -12.11 35.37
CA VAL A 199 -6.43 -12.76 34.63
C VAL A 199 -5.33 -11.75 34.33
N ALA A 200 -4.09 -12.12 34.67
CA ALA A 200 -2.86 -11.38 34.38
C ALA A 200 -1.80 -12.35 33.86
N TYR A 201 -0.71 -11.86 33.30
CA TYR A 201 0.41 -12.71 32.87
C TYR A 201 1.03 -13.48 34.05
N ASP A 202 1.41 -14.75 33.83
CA ASP A 202 2.21 -15.50 34.80
C ASP A 202 3.68 -15.09 34.66
N GLU A 203 4.18 -14.36 35.65
CA GLU A 203 5.55 -13.82 35.67
C GLU A 203 6.63 -14.89 35.84
N ALA A 204 6.24 -16.08 36.27
CA ALA A 204 7.13 -17.24 36.40
C ALA A 204 7.39 -17.94 35.05
N LEU A 205 6.65 -17.57 33.98
CA LEU A 205 6.80 -18.16 32.66
C LEU A 205 7.78 -17.34 31.80
N PRO A 206 8.96 -17.85 31.48
CA PRO A 206 9.91 -17.16 30.61
C PRO A 206 9.53 -17.25 29.12
N VAL A 207 8.68 -18.22 28.73
CA VAL A 207 8.17 -18.43 27.37
C VAL A 207 6.79 -19.07 27.43
N GLY A 208 5.87 -18.64 26.57
CA GLY A 208 4.51 -19.17 26.50
C GLY A 208 3.52 -18.42 27.40
N GLU A 209 3.91 -17.25 27.88
CA GLU A 209 3.10 -16.36 28.71
C GLU A 209 1.84 -15.86 27.96
N ASP A 210 1.94 -15.60 26.65
CA ASP A 210 0.81 -15.21 25.81
C ASP A 210 -0.23 -16.34 25.69
N TYR A 211 0.25 -17.58 25.47
CA TYR A 211 -0.63 -18.76 25.46
C TYR A 211 -1.35 -18.92 26.81
N ASP A 212 -0.62 -18.84 27.92
CA ASP A 212 -1.16 -19.03 29.27
C ASP A 212 -2.24 -17.99 29.60
N LEU A 213 -1.96 -16.71 29.33
CA LEU A 213 -2.93 -15.62 29.52
C LEU A 213 -4.24 -15.92 28.77
N LEU A 214 -4.13 -16.21 27.47
CA LEU A 214 -5.30 -16.43 26.62
C LEU A 214 -6.06 -17.69 27.03
N ALA A 215 -5.38 -18.79 27.34
CA ALA A 215 -6.01 -20.01 27.78
C ALA A 215 -6.81 -19.80 29.08
N ARG A 216 -6.23 -19.10 30.08
CA ARG A 216 -6.92 -18.78 31.35
C ARG A 216 -8.08 -17.82 31.14
N ALA A 217 -7.91 -16.81 30.26
CA ALA A 217 -9.00 -15.91 29.93
C ALA A 217 -10.18 -16.62 29.28
N MET A 218 -9.91 -17.50 28.31
CA MET A 218 -10.92 -18.29 27.62
C MET A 218 -11.60 -19.30 28.60
N ALA A 219 -10.85 -19.92 29.53
CA ALA A 219 -11.40 -20.79 30.56
C ALA A 219 -12.35 -20.05 31.52
N ARG A 220 -12.19 -18.72 31.65
CA ARG A 220 -13.07 -17.80 32.39
C ARG A 220 -14.19 -17.19 31.55
N GLY A 221 -14.42 -17.73 30.34
CA GLY A 221 -15.55 -17.37 29.48
C GLY A 221 -15.30 -16.28 28.49
N LEU A 222 -14.08 -15.71 28.37
CA LEU A 222 -13.77 -14.73 27.34
C LEU A 222 -13.78 -15.40 25.96
N ARG A 223 -14.44 -14.75 24.99
CA ARG A 223 -14.64 -15.28 23.65
C ARG A 223 -13.56 -14.77 22.69
N LEU A 224 -12.84 -15.70 22.05
CA LEU A 224 -11.80 -15.38 21.07
C LEU A 224 -12.33 -15.50 19.64
N ARG A 225 -12.13 -14.45 18.85
CA ARG A 225 -12.40 -14.40 17.42
C ARG A 225 -11.11 -14.17 16.63
N ALA A 226 -10.84 -15.03 15.66
CA ALA A 226 -9.71 -14.89 14.75
C ALA A 226 -10.19 -14.33 13.41
N TYR A 227 -9.46 -13.33 12.88
CA TYR A 227 -9.75 -12.64 11.62
C TYR A 227 -8.65 -12.91 10.58
N PRO A 228 -9.02 -13.01 9.29
CA PRO A 228 -8.06 -13.34 8.23
C PRO A 228 -7.20 -12.15 7.78
N ASP A 229 -7.33 -10.98 8.44
CA ASP A 229 -6.59 -9.78 8.06
C ASP A 229 -5.10 -9.96 8.36
N LEU A 230 -4.25 -9.86 7.34
CA LEU A 230 -2.80 -10.04 7.45
C LEU A 230 -2.15 -8.71 7.84
N THR A 231 -2.38 -8.26 9.10
CA THR A 231 -2.02 -6.90 9.54
C THR A 231 -1.00 -6.81 10.66
N TYR A 232 -0.53 -7.94 11.18
CA TYR A 232 0.62 -8.00 12.07
C TYR A 232 1.84 -8.58 11.35
N PHE A 233 3.01 -7.92 11.43
CA PHE A 233 4.24 -8.32 10.76
C PHE A 233 5.25 -8.83 11.76
N TYR A 234 5.31 -10.15 11.91
CA TYR A 234 6.17 -10.85 12.86
C TYR A 234 7.58 -11.01 12.29
N ARG A 235 8.54 -10.35 12.92
CA ARG A 235 9.96 -10.35 12.51
C ARG A 235 10.71 -11.51 13.15
N LYS A 236 11.35 -12.33 12.33
CA LYS A 236 12.29 -13.35 12.79
C LYS A 236 13.72 -12.85 12.66
N HIS A 237 14.45 -12.85 13.75
CA HIS A 237 15.87 -12.50 13.80
C HIS A 237 16.63 -13.46 14.73
N ARG A 238 17.99 -13.45 14.64
CA ARG A 238 18.83 -14.43 15.35
C ARG A 238 18.76 -14.39 16.87
N VAL A 239 18.31 -13.27 17.42
CA VAL A 239 18.24 -13.04 18.88
C VAL A 239 16.86 -13.37 19.46
N SER A 240 15.84 -13.64 18.63
CA SER A 240 14.47 -13.93 19.08
C SER A 240 14.42 -15.02 20.14
N ILE A 241 13.76 -14.71 21.25
CA ILE A 241 13.68 -15.59 22.43
C ILE A 241 12.90 -16.88 22.12
N SER A 242 11.88 -16.80 21.25
CA SER A 242 11.01 -17.92 20.85
C SER A 242 11.74 -19.06 20.13
N HIS A 243 12.96 -18.83 19.62
CA HIS A 243 13.76 -19.85 18.92
C HIS A 243 14.72 -20.64 19.81
N ARG A 244 14.80 -20.32 21.10
CA ARG A 244 15.74 -20.94 22.05
C ARG A 244 15.01 -21.78 23.08
N LEU A 245 14.38 -22.88 22.65
CA LEU A 245 13.84 -23.86 23.57
C LEU A 245 15.01 -24.62 24.23
N ASP A 246 15.17 -24.42 25.52
CA ASP A 246 16.07 -25.17 26.38
C ASP A 246 15.27 -26.05 27.40
N GLU A 247 15.98 -26.86 28.15
CA GLU A 247 15.34 -27.78 29.10
C GLU A 247 14.59 -27.05 30.21
N ALA A 248 15.15 -25.92 30.71
CA ALA A 248 14.55 -25.15 31.81
C ALA A 248 13.22 -24.51 31.40
N ARG A 249 13.16 -23.93 30.18
CA ARG A 249 11.95 -23.36 29.62
C ARG A 249 10.85 -24.39 29.37
N LEU A 250 11.22 -25.55 28.84
CA LEU A 250 10.28 -26.66 28.65
C LEU A 250 9.79 -27.24 29.98
N GLU A 251 10.61 -27.20 31.02
CA GLU A 251 10.21 -27.60 32.39
C GLU A 251 9.20 -26.60 32.99
N ALA A 252 9.45 -25.31 32.86
CA ALA A 252 8.51 -24.27 33.26
C ALA A 252 7.17 -24.40 32.50
N MET A 253 7.19 -24.67 31.19
CA MET A 253 5.97 -24.93 30.41
C MET A 253 5.22 -26.18 30.87
N ALA A 254 5.93 -27.26 31.26
CA ALA A 254 5.31 -28.46 31.76
C ALA A 254 4.66 -28.25 33.15
N ALA A 255 5.36 -27.54 34.05
CA ALA A 255 4.84 -27.15 35.34
C ALA A 255 3.59 -26.26 35.23
N ASN A 256 3.62 -25.28 34.33
CA ASN A 256 2.47 -24.45 34.05
C ASN A 256 1.29 -25.26 33.50
N ALA A 257 1.53 -26.20 32.56
CA ALA A 257 0.48 -27.04 32.01
C ALA A 257 -0.19 -27.92 33.09
N ALA A 258 0.58 -28.47 34.01
CA ALA A 258 0.05 -29.24 35.13
C ALA A 258 -0.78 -28.40 36.10
N ARG A 259 -0.30 -27.18 36.42
CA ARG A 259 -1.04 -26.22 37.26
C ARG A 259 -2.35 -25.80 36.59
N TYR A 260 -2.30 -25.39 35.30
CA TYR A 260 -3.46 -24.99 34.52
C TYR A 260 -4.54 -26.13 34.52
N ARG A 261 -4.11 -27.38 34.31
CA ARG A 261 -5.02 -28.53 34.32
C ARG A 261 -5.70 -28.74 35.68
N ALA A 262 -5.04 -28.43 36.79
CA ALA A 262 -5.58 -28.53 38.13
C ALA A 262 -6.57 -27.40 38.48
N GLU A 263 -6.44 -26.24 37.84
CA GLU A 263 -7.23 -25.02 38.11
C GLU A 263 -8.48 -24.88 37.25
N VAL A 264 -8.54 -25.58 36.11
CA VAL A 264 -9.60 -25.40 35.09
C VAL A 264 -10.58 -26.56 35.14
N GLU A 265 -11.88 -26.29 35.00
CA GLU A 265 -12.89 -27.31 34.79
C GLU A 265 -12.66 -28.01 33.43
N VAL A 266 -12.35 -29.29 33.48
CA VAL A 266 -11.87 -30.05 32.33
C VAL A 266 -13.01 -30.88 31.72
N SER A 267 -13.53 -30.41 30.58
CA SER A 267 -14.42 -31.23 29.73
C SER A 267 -13.64 -32.33 29.00
N PRO A 268 -14.28 -33.43 28.54
CA PRO A 268 -13.60 -34.51 27.82
C PRO A 268 -12.83 -33.99 26.55
N THR A 269 -13.36 -33.02 25.87
CA THR A 269 -12.71 -32.39 24.67
C THR A 269 -11.51 -31.55 25.05
N LEU A 270 -11.59 -30.84 26.18
CA LEU A 270 -10.46 -30.06 26.72
C LEU A 270 -9.37 -30.98 27.25
N ASP A 271 -9.76 -32.07 27.93
CA ASP A 271 -8.81 -33.08 28.41
C ASP A 271 -7.98 -33.69 27.29
N ALA A 272 -8.64 -34.08 26.21
CA ALA A 272 -7.96 -34.58 25.01
C ALA A 272 -6.97 -33.54 24.41
N ALA A 273 -7.36 -32.27 24.36
CA ALA A 273 -6.50 -31.20 23.85
C ALA A 273 -5.29 -30.94 24.76
N LEU A 274 -5.49 -30.85 26.08
CA LEU A 274 -4.42 -30.71 27.07
C LEU A 274 -3.44 -31.89 27.00
N SER A 275 -3.95 -33.10 26.92
CA SER A 275 -3.12 -34.32 26.81
C SER A 275 -2.26 -34.32 25.54
N VAL A 276 -2.77 -33.80 24.41
CA VAL A 276 -2.00 -33.64 23.17
C VAL A 276 -0.88 -32.64 23.37
N ARG A 277 -1.17 -31.50 24.00
CA ARG A 277 -0.18 -30.42 24.26
C ARG A 277 0.91 -30.92 25.24
N GLU A 278 0.56 -31.54 26.34
CA GLU A 278 1.48 -32.10 27.34
C GLU A 278 2.42 -33.16 26.74
N ARG A 279 1.88 -34.06 25.91
CA ARG A 279 2.71 -35.00 25.14
C ARG A 279 3.69 -34.31 24.22
N SER A 280 3.28 -33.20 23.60
CA SER A 280 4.18 -32.41 22.72
C SER A 280 5.32 -31.73 23.49
N ILE A 281 5.05 -31.22 24.71
CA ILE A 281 6.08 -30.64 25.59
C ILE A 281 7.05 -31.76 26.05
N THR A 282 6.54 -32.92 26.44
CA THR A 282 7.38 -34.07 26.81
C THR A 282 8.27 -34.52 25.64
N ALA A 283 7.71 -34.60 24.42
CA ALA A 283 8.47 -34.96 23.23
C ALA A 283 9.56 -33.91 22.93
N ALA A 284 9.24 -32.62 23.09
CA ALA A 284 10.21 -31.52 22.90
C ALA A 284 11.36 -31.60 23.92
N ARG A 285 11.09 -31.92 25.21
CA ARG A 285 12.11 -32.12 26.24
C ARG A 285 13.08 -33.25 25.87
N GLY A 286 12.53 -34.38 25.45
CA GLY A 286 13.35 -35.52 24.99
C GLY A 286 14.20 -35.16 23.75
N PHE A 287 13.61 -34.43 22.81
CA PHE A 287 14.34 -33.94 21.60
C PHE A 287 15.50 -33.02 21.98
N VAL A 288 15.29 -32.03 22.86
CA VAL A 288 16.35 -31.08 23.29
C VAL A 288 17.49 -31.86 23.97
N ARG A 289 17.17 -32.86 24.81
CA ARG A 289 18.18 -33.75 25.42
C ARG A 289 18.95 -34.55 24.40
N ILE A 290 18.28 -35.17 23.43
CA ILE A 290 18.94 -35.94 22.36
C ILE A 290 19.92 -35.02 21.61
N VAL A 291 19.49 -33.80 21.21
CA VAL A 291 20.35 -32.84 20.49
C VAL A 291 21.53 -32.39 21.35
N ALA A 292 21.34 -32.13 22.63
CA ALA A 292 22.40 -31.76 23.56
C ALA A 292 23.42 -32.91 23.76
N ASP A 293 22.97 -34.15 23.89
CA ASP A 293 23.84 -35.33 24.01
C ASP A 293 24.62 -35.56 22.71
N LEU A 294 24.01 -35.43 21.54
CA LEU A 294 24.71 -35.52 20.24
C LEU A 294 25.80 -34.45 20.08
N LYS A 295 25.51 -33.21 20.48
CA LYS A 295 26.49 -32.10 20.45
C LYS A 295 27.68 -32.32 21.37
N ARG A 296 27.49 -33.06 22.47
CA ARG A 296 28.56 -33.42 23.41
C ARG A 296 29.29 -34.71 23.02
N GLY A 297 28.93 -35.37 21.90
CA GLY A 297 29.49 -36.66 21.50
C GLY A 297 28.96 -37.85 22.30
N ALA A 298 27.92 -37.67 23.16
CA ALA A 298 27.38 -38.72 24.00
C ALA A 298 26.36 -39.59 23.23
N ILE A 299 26.76 -40.23 22.15
CA ILE A 299 25.94 -40.93 21.17
C ILE A 299 25.06 -42.01 21.86
N LEU A 300 25.64 -42.79 22.77
CA LEU A 300 24.90 -43.88 23.50
C LEU A 300 23.76 -43.31 24.37
N LYS A 301 23.98 -42.13 25.00
CA LYS A 301 22.92 -41.46 25.77
C LYS A 301 21.82 -40.95 24.86
N ALA A 302 22.18 -40.35 23.74
CA ALA A 302 21.23 -39.88 22.73
C ALA A 302 20.36 -41.04 22.19
N LEU A 303 20.99 -42.16 21.83
CA LEU A 303 20.29 -43.36 21.39
C LEU A 303 19.34 -43.94 22.48
N ARG A 304 19.82 -44.02 23.73
CA ARG A 304 19.00 -44.49 24.84
C ARG A 304 17.77 -43.60 25.08
N THR A 305 17.94 -42.30 24.99
CA THR A 305 16.85 -41.31 25.09
C THR A 305 15.86 -41.47 23.93
N GLY A 306 16.37 -41.64 22.70
CA GLY A 306 15.54 -41.84 21.49
C GLY A 306 14.73 -43.15 21.55
N LEU A 307 15.34 -44.25 22.02
CA LEU A 307 14.65 -45.54 22.19
C LEU A 307 13.55 -45.48 23.26
N ARG A 308 13.77 -44.71 24.35
CA ARG A 308 12.78 -44.52 25.42
C ARG A 308 11.64 -43.56 25.01
N SER A 309 11.86 -42.70 24.06
CA SER A 309 10.89 -41.74 23.56
C SER A 309 10.92 -41.67 22.03
N PRO A 310 10.26 -42.59 21.33
CA PRO A 310 10.22 -42.59 19.85
C PRO A 310 9.66 -41.28 19.27
N THR A 311 8.71 -40.65 19.94
CA THR A 311 8.15 -39.35 19.56
C THR A 311 9.19 -38.24 19.58
N SER A 312 10.11 -38.24 20.57
CA SER A 312 11.22 -37.28 20.63
C SER A 312 12.25 -37.52 19.51
N ALA A 313 12.54 -38.80 19.22
CA ALA A 313 13.43 -39.15 18.12
C ALA A 313 12.85 -38.77 16.74
N ALA A 314 11.54 -38.93 16.56
CA ALA A 314 10.87 -38.51 15.31
C ALA A 314 10.99 -37.02 15.02
N LEU A 315 11.18 -36.15 16.03
CA LEU A 315 11.41 -34.70 15.80
C LEU A 315 12.75 -34.42 15.14
N LEU A 316 13.72 -35.34 15.18
CA LEU A 316 14.97 -35.21 14.45
C LEU A 316 14.75 -35.14 12.92
N THR A 317 13.71 -35.82 12.41
CA THR A 317 13.38 -35.82 10.98
C THR A 317 13.00 -34.43 10.49
N ILE A 318 12.42 -33.58 11.33
CA ILE A 318 12.08 -32.19 11.00
C ILE A 318 13.37 -31.39 10.78
N VAL A 319 14.32 -31.49 11.71
CA VAL A 319 15.59 -30.74 11.62
C VAL A 319 16.44 -31.24 10.43
N VAL A 320 16.48 -32.55 10.20
CA VAL A 320 17.17 -33.14 9.05
C VAL A 320 16.49 -32.72 7.75
N GLY A 321 15.16 -32.76 7.69
CA GLY A 321 14.39 -32.31 6.53
C GLY A 321 14.60 -30.85 6.21
N ASP A 322 14.61 -29.98 7.22
CA ASP A 322 14.89 -28.54 7.04
C ASP A 322 16.32 -28.28 6.55
N ARG A 323 17.31 -29.02 7.06
CA ARG A 323 18.70 -28.93 6.58
C ARG A 323 18.86 -29.44 5.15
N LEU A 324 18.22 -30.55 4.80
CA LEU A 324 18.25 -31.08 3.43
C LEU A 324 17.57 -30.15 2.44
N THR A 325 16.46 -29.54 2.83
CA THR A 325 15.78 -28.54 2.00
C THR A 325 16.57 -27.25 1.88
N ALA A 326 17.29 -26.83 2.91
CA ALA A 326 18.21 -25.69 2.86
C ALA A 326 19.42 -25.97 1.94
N LEU A 327 19.98 -27.17 2.00
CA LEU A 327 21.06 -27.62 1.11
C LEU A 327 20.60 -27.73 -0.36
N ALA A 328 19.39 -28.24 -0.59
CA ALA A 328 18.82 -28.35 -1.94
C ALA A 328 18.49 -26.98 -2.57
N ARG A 329 18.24 -25.95 -1.76
CA ARG A 329 17.98 -24.59 -2.24
C ARG A 329 19.26 -23.82 -2.63
N GLY A 330 20.44 -24.36 -2.31
CA GLY A 330 21.72 -23.66 -2.47
C GLY A 330 21.89 -22.49 -1.50
N PRO A 331 23.08 -21.89 -1.41
CA PRO A 331 23.26 -20.68 -0.62
C PRO A 331 22.34 -19.61 -1.20
N ALA A 332 21.44 -19.10 -0.37
CA ALA A 332 20.71 -17.88 -0.71
C ALA A 332 21.78 -16.83 -1.05
N THR A 333 21.84 -16.42 -2.31
CA THR A 333 22.66 -15.26 -2.66
C THR A 333 22.18 -14.13 -1.79
N PRO A 334 23.02 -13.54 -0.93
CA PRO A 334 22.61 -12.42 -0.12
C PRO A 334 22.16 -11.34 -1.10
N ARG A 335 20.86 -11.10 -1.18
CA ARG A 335 20.34 -9.92 -1.85
C ARG A 335 20.94 -8.76 -1.06
N ARG A 336 21.72 -7.97 -1.73
CA ARG A 336 22.34 -6.77 -1.17
C ARG A 336 21.32 -6.03 -0.33
N THR A 337 21.58 -5.96 0.98
CA THR A 337 20.94 -5.03 1.91
C THR A 337 20.82 -3.67 1.25
N SER A 338 19.63 -3.08 1.35
CA SER A 338 19.32 -1.69 1.04
C SER A 338 20.21 -1.10 -0.06
N ALA A 339 19.83 -1.24 -1.31
CA ALA A 339 20.41 -0.37 -2.32
C ALA A 339 19.80 1.02 -2.07
N ALA A 340 20.53 1.87 -1.34
CA ALA A 340 20.28 3.30 -1.37
C ALA A 340 20.07 3.66 -2.85
N GLY A 341 18.89 4.20 -3.20
CA GLY A 341 18.53 4.50 -4.57
C GLY A 341 17.64 3.49 -5.30
N ARG A 342 17.19 2.37 -4.68
CA ARG A 342 16.16 1.49 -5.27
C ARG A 342 14.76 1.98 -4.94
N VAL A 343 14.00 2.37 -5.96
CA VAL A 343 12.60 2.80 -5.85
C VAL A 343 11.68 1.73 -6.43
N VAL A 344 10.67 1.32 -5.66
CA VAL A 344 9.65 0.37 -6.10
C VAL A 344 8.36 1.12 -6.39
N VAL A 345 7.90 1.06 -7.64
CA VAL A 345 6.64 1.64 -8.08
C VAL A 345 5.57 0.55 -8.05
N LEU A 346 4.62 0.68 -7.12
CA LEU A 346 3.48 -0.20 -6.99
C LEU A 346 2.34 0.32 -7.88
N SER A 347 1.90 -0.48 -8.86
CA SER A 347 0.76 -0.12 -9.70
C SER A 347 -0.08 -1.34 -10.04
N ARG A 348 -1.40 -1.18 -10.01
CA ARG A 348 -2.38 -2.14 -10.53
C ARG A 348 -2.87 -1.80 -11.92
N GLN A 349 -2.46 -0.64 -12.45
CA GLN A 349 -2.78 -0.25 -13.81
C GLN A 349 -2.05 -1.16 -14.81
N ARG A 350 -2.66 -1.32 -15.98
CA ARG A 350 -1.99 -1.90 -17.14
C ARG A 350 -1.05 -0.87 -17.78
N VAL A 351 0.08 -0.63 -17.15
CA VAL A 351 1.12 0.26 -17.70
C VAL A 351 1.99 -0.53 -18.66
N ILE A 352 1.86 -0.26 -19.95
CA ILE A 352 2.66 -0.89 -21.03
C ILE A 352 3.46 0.15 -21.81
N GLY A 353 3.32 1.43 -21.47
CA GLY A 353 3.87 2.63 -22.08
C GLY A 353 2.94 3.81 -21.86
N SER A 354 3.16 4.92 -22.53
CA SER A 354 2.35 6.14 -22.49
C SER A 354 1.03 5.98 -23.27
N THR A 355 0.15 5.07 -22.78
CA THR A 355 -1.09 4.71 -23.47
C THR A 355 -2.32 5.50 -23.03
N ASN A 356 -2.24 6.17 -21.89
CA ASN A 356 -3.27 7.05 -21.33
C ASN A 356 -2.61 8.11 -20.42
N GLY A 357 -3.40 9.09 -19.97
CA GLY A 357 -2.91 10.19 -19.15
C GLY A 357 -2.17 9.77 -17.89
N SER A 358 -2.74 8.84 -17.13
CA SER A 358 -2.14 8.35 -15.89
C SER A 358 -0.82 7.63 -16.12
N SER A 359 -0.74 6.76 -17.16
CA SER A 359 0.51 6.07 -17.49
C SER A 359 1.58 7.03 -18.02
N THR A 360 1.19 8.04 -18.81
CA THR A 360 2.10 9.09 -19.30
C THR A 360 2.67 9.88 -18.13
N TYR A 361 1.84 10.28 -17.18
CA TYR A 361 2.26 11.03 -16.00
C TYR A 361 3.19 10.20 -15.10
N LEU A 362 2.81 8.96 -14.78
CA LEU A 362 3.64 8.06 -13.98
C LEU A 362 5.02 7.85 -14.62
N LEU A 363 5.06 7.59 -15.93
CA LEU A 363 6.32 7.40 -16.66
C LEU A 363 7.16 8.68 -16.73
N SER A 364 6.52 9.87 -16.75
CA SER A 364 7.22 11.15 -16.70
C SER A 364 7.93 11.36 -15.38
N LEU A 365 7.26 11.10 -14.25
CA LEU A 365 7.86 11.10 -12.91
C LEU A 365 9.02 10.08 -12.81
N CYS A 366 8.81 8.87 -13.33
CA CYS A 366 9.84 7.83 -13.33
C CYS A 366 11.08 8.22 -14.15
N ARG A 367 10.92 8.92 -15.29
CA ARG A 367 12.05 9.42 -16.08
C ARG A 367 12.88 10.44 -15.29
N ALA A 368 12.23 11.34 -14.52
CA ALA A 368 12.94 12.28 -13.66
C ALA A 368 13.74 11.58 -12.57
N LEU A 369 13.16 10.56 -11.90
CA LEU A 369 13.87 9.74 -10.93
C LEU A 369 15.06 8.99 -11.57
N LYS A 370 14.86 8.44 -12.77
CA LYS A 370 15.91 7.74 -13.52
C LYS A 370 17.06 8.67 -13.93
N ALA A 371 16.76 9.89 -14.32
CA ALA A 371 17.76 10.92 -14.65
C ALA A 371 18.65 11.28 -13.44
N ARG A 372 18.13 11.14 -12.21
CA ARG A 372 18.90 11.30 -10.96
C ARG A 372 19.75 10.06 -10.60
N GLY A 373 19.72 9.01 -11.43
CA GLY A 373 20.50 7.79 -11.23
C GLY A 373 19.84 6.74 -10.33
N LEU A 374 18.57 6.90 -9.96
CA LEU A 374 17.85 5.93 -9.14
C LEU A 374 17.54 4.66 -9.92
N SER A 375 17.55 3.53 -9.21
CA SER A 375 17.13 2.24 -9.77
C SER A 375 15.63 2.04 -9.58
N LEU A 376 14.90 1.84 -10.68
CA LEU A 376 13.44 1.78 -10.67
C LEU A 376 12.95 0.36 -10.94
N GLU A 377 12.01 -0.12 -10.13
CA GLU A 377 11.34 -1.38 -10.33
C GLU A 377 9.82 -1.19 -10.36
N PHE A 378 9.18 -1.59 -11.46
CA PHE A 378 7.71 -1.65 -11.55
C PHE A 378 7.21 -2.95 -10.97
N LEU A 379 6.29 -2.89 -10.03
CA LEU A 379 5.70 -4.04 -9.36
C LEU A 379 4.17 -4.00 -9.48
N GLY A 380 3.62 -4.90 -10.32
CA GLY A 380 2.18 -5.16 -10.41
C GLY A 380 1.80 -6.29 -9.44
N PRO A 381 1.21 -5.99 -8.28
CA PRO A 381 0.94 -6.99 -7.24
C PRO A 381 -0.20 -7.95 -7.60
N SER A 382 -1.03 -7.61 -8.58
CA SER A 382 -2.21 -8.40 -8.95
C SER A 382 -2.16 -8.88 -10.40
N PRO A 383 -2.60 -10.11 -10.70
CA PRO A 383 -2.79 -10.57 -12.09
C PRO A 383 -3.85 -9.75 -12.83
N GLY A 384 -4.74 -9.06 -12.13
CA GLY A 384 -5.68 -8.11 -12.73
C GLY A 384 -5.03 -7.03 -13.59
N THR A 385 -3.74 -6.73 -13.37
CA THR A 385 -2.91 -5.85 -14.20
C THR A 385 -2.87 -6.29 -15.67
N PHE A 386 -3.02 -7.57 -15.99
CA PHE A 386 -3.14 -8.06 -17.37
C PHE A 386 -4.43 -7.60 -18.07
N GLY A 387 -5.46 -7.25 -17.30
CA GLY A 387 -6.76 -6.87 -17.84
C GLY A 387 -7.45 -8.04 -18.54
N ARG A 388 -7.97 -7.81 -19.75
CA ARG A 388 -8.71 -8.84 -20.54
C ARG A 388 -7.84 -9.72 -21.42
N TRP A 389 -6.53 -9.45 -21.48
CA TRP A 389 -5.60 -10.18 -22.33
C TRP A 389 -4.63 -10.98 -21.49
N PRO A 390 -4.29 -12.23 -21.86
CA PRO A 390 -3.33 -13.02 -21.11
C PRO A 390 -1.87 -12.64 -21.41
N TRP A 391 -1.64 -11.53 -22.11
CA TRP A 391 -0.32 -10.98 -22.36
C TRP A 391 -0.33 -9.45 -22.39
N MET A 392 0.85 -8.87 -22.12
CA MET A 392 1.14 -7.45 -22.28
C MET A 392 2.44 -7.31 -23.07
N ARG A 393 2.42 -6.51 -24.12
CA ARG A 393 3.63 -6.11 -24.83
C ARG A 393 4.07 -4.74 -24.33
N LEU A 394 5.27 -4.69 -23.75
CA LEU A 394 5.85 -3.47 -23.22
C LEU A 394 6.41 -2.63 -24.37
N THR A 395 6.14 -1.34 -24.36
CA THR A 395 6.75 -0.41 -25.32
C THR A 395 8.15 -0.01 -24.84
N PRO A 396 8.99 0.60 -25.72
CA PRO A 396 10.33 1.05 -25.36
C PRO A 396 10.36 2.02 -24.17
N GLU A 397 9.30 2.77 -23.92
CA GLU A 397 9.20 3.72 -22.80
C GLU A 397 9.28 3.02 -21.43
N MET A 398 8.90 1.74 -21.35
CA MET A 398 9.02 0.94 -20.14
C MET A 398 10.46 0.59 -19.79
N ALA A 399 11.44 0.90 -20.65
CA ALA A 399 12.87 0.78 -20.36
C ALA A 399 13.34 1.76 -19.27
N VAL A 400 12.51 2.73 -18.85
CA VAL A 400 12.76 3.54 -17.66
C VAL A 400 12.90 2.68 -16.40
N PHE A 401 12.22 1.53 -16.35
CA PHE A 401 12.33 0.59 -15.26
C PHE A 401 13.44 -0.44 -15.52
N ASP A 402 14.33 -0.61 -14.57
CA ASP A 402 15.36 -1.65 -14.59
C ASP A 402 14.71 -3.05 -14.53
N ARG A 403 13.55 -3.14 -13.87
CA ARG A 403 12.76 -4.37 -13.77
C ARG A 403 11.28 -4.07 -13.83
N VAL A 404 10.56 -4.89 -14.61
CA VAL A 404 9.10 -4.88 -14.66
C VAL A 404 8.62 -6.27 -14.24
N ARG A 405 7.84 -6.33 -13.16
CA ARG A 405 7.29 -7.57 -12.61
C ARG A 405 5.79 -7.43 -12.36
N VAL A 406 5.04 -8.43 -12.77
CA VAL A 406 3.60 -8.55 -12.47
C VAL A 406 3.37 -9.92 -11.86
N ARG A 407 2.62 -10.01 -10.78
CA ARG A 407 2.30 -11.28 -10.13
C ARG A 407 1.60 -12.23 -11.11
N GLY A 408 2.04 -13.47 -11.16
CA GLY A 408 1.54 -14.47 -12.14
C GLY A 408 1.92 -14.15 -13.58
N GLY A 409 2.93 -13.30 -13.82
CA GLY A 409 3.46 -12.99 -15.14
C GLY A 409 4.85 -13.56 -15.37
N TRP A 410 5.08 -14.09 -16.56
CA TRP A 410 6.38 -14.52 -17.05
C TRP A 410 6.84 -13.59 -18.16
N ARG A 411 8.06 -13.04 -18.02
CA ARG A 411 8.61 -12.08 -18.99
C ARG A 411 9.54 -12.75 -19.97
N VAL A 412 9.30 -12.54 -21.27
CA VAL A 412 10.14 -12.97 -22.38
C VAL A 412 10.39 -11.76 -23.27
N GLY A 413 11.57 -11.14 -23.18
CA GLY A 413 11.87 -9.91 -23.89
C GLY A 413 10.97 -8.76 -23.49
N ASP A 414 10.24 -8.21 -24.45
CA ASP A 414 9.21 -7.16 -24.27
C ASP A 414 7.80 -7.71 -23.95
N LEU A 415 7.64 -9.03 -23.94
CA LEU A 415 6.37 -9.67 -23.70
C LEU A 415 6.26 -10.19 -22.26
N LEU A 416 5.17 -9.84 -21.57
CA LEU A 416 4.74 -10.42 -20.30
C LEU A 416 3.54 -11.33 -20.58
N ILE A 417 3.63 -12.60 -20.17
CA ILE A 417 2.60 -13.64 -20.39
C ILE A 417 2.02 -14.04 -19.04
N ALA A 418 0.71 -14.01 -18.90
CA ALA A 418 0.02 -14.44 -17.69
C ALA A 418 0.09 -15.96 -17.54
N GLN A 419 0.45 -16.42 -16.34
CA GLN A 419 0.41 -17.82 -15.93
C GLN A 419 -0.76 -18.10 -14.97
N ASP A 420 -1.48 -17.05 -14.54
CA ASP A 420 -2.60 -17.16 -13.61
C ASP A 420 -3.83 -17.76 -14.31
N PRO A 421 -4.39 -18.89 -13.83
CA PRO A 421 -5.54 -19.55 -14.46
C PRO A 421 -6.78 -18.67 -14.57
N ALA A 422 -6.98 -17.75 -13.61
CA ALA A 422 -8.14 -16.85 -13.64
C ALA A 422 -8.03 -15.83 -14.77
N VAL A 423 -6.82 -15.33 -15.07
CA VAL A 423 -6.56 -14.44 -16.20
C VAL A 423 -6.75 -15.19 -17.52
N LEU A 424 -6.26 -16.42 -17.61
CA LEU A 424 -6.42 -17.26 -18.80
C LEU A 424 -7.89 -17.58 -19.05
N GLY A 425 -8.65 -17.95 -18.00
CA GLY A 425 -10.09 -18.19 -18.10
C GLY A 425 -10.88 -16.95 -18.53
N SER A 426 -10.57 -15.78 -17.95
CA SER A 426 -11.18 -14.50 -18.34
C SER A 426 -10.88 -14.12 -19.80
N ALA A 427 -9.67 -14.39 -20.27
CA ALA A 427 -9.28 -14.14 -21.66
C ALA A 427 -10.02 -15.07 -22.65
N LEU A 428 -10.20 -16.35 -22.31
CA LEU A 428 -10.97 -17.32 -23.08
C LEU A 428 -12.44 -16.87 -23.20
N LEU A 429 -13.07 -16.49 -22.08
CA LEU A 429 -14.45 -15.99 -22.08
C LEU A 429 -14.59 -14.72 -22.94
N THR A 430 -13.64 -13.80 -22.83
CA THR A 430 -13.61 -12.59 -23.67
C THR A 430 -13.46 -12.91 -25.16
N GLY A 431 -12.65 -13.92 -25.49
CA GLY A 431 -12.49 -14.40 -26.85
C GLY A 431 -13.80 -15.00 -27.42
N LEU A 432 -14.48 -15.81 -26.60
CA LEU A 432 -15.76 -16.41 -26.94
C LEU A 432 -16.86 -15.35 -27.13
N GLU A 433 -16.98 -14.38 -26.22
CA GLU A 433 -17.93 -13.26 -26.38
C GLU A 433 -17.74 -12.48 -27.69
N ARG A 434 -16.48 -12.22 -28.07
CA ARG A 434 -16.17 -11.54 -29.34
C ARG A 434 -16.52 -12.38 -30.57
N LEU A 435 -16.29 -13.68 -30.47
CA LEU A 435 -16.70 -14.61 -31.54
C LEU A 435 -18.22 -14.62 -31.69
N LEU A 436 -18.96 -14.75 -30.60
CA LEU A 436 -20.42 -14.69 -30.57
C LEU A 436 -20.97 -13.35 -31.11
N ALA A 437 -20.34 -12.25 -30.73
CA ALA A 437 -20.69 -10.92 -31.24
C ALA A 437 -20.45 -10.80 -32.76
N LYS A 438 -19.34 -11.36 -33.30
CA LYS A 438 -19.08 -11.41 -34.74
C LYS A 438 -20.10 -12.25 -35.48
N LEU A 439 -20.59 -13.33 -34.86
CA LEU A 439 -21.63 -14.20 -35.39
C LEU A 439 -23.04 -13.64 -35.19
N LYS A 440 -23.18 -12.40 -34.69
CA LYS A 440 -24.44 -11.71 -34.34
C LYS A 440 -25.33 -12.50 -33.36
N LEU A 441 -24.74 -13.41 -32.59
CA LEU A 441 -25.39 -14.11 -31.50
C LEU A 441 -25.34 -13.22 -30.25
N LYS A 442 -26.48 -13.14 -29.48
CA LYS A 442 -26.51 -12.34 -28.24
C LYS A 442 -25.46 -12.86 -27.26
N SER A 443 -24.53 -12.02 -26.87
CA SER A 443 -23.62 -12.32 -25.76
C SER A 443 -24.29 -12.00 -24.45
N SER A 444 -24.07 -12.83 -23.44
CA SER A 444 -24.69 -12.70 -22.12
C SER A 444 -23.97 -11.69 -21.19
N GLY A 445 -22.93 -11.00 -21.66
CA GLY A 445 -22.11 -10.10 -20.84
C GLY A 445 -21.39 -10.83 -19.71
N TRP A 446 -20.85 -12.01 -19.98
CA TRP A 446 -20.20 -12.89 -18.99
C TRP A 446 -18.95 -12.28 -18.36
N VAL A 447 -18.28 -11.43 -19.12
CA VAL A 447 -17.07 -10.75 -18.65
C VAL A 447 -17.43 -9.32 -18.23
N LYS A 448 -17.55 -9.08 -16.92
CA LYS A 448 -17.63 -7.73 -16.41
C LYS A 448 -16.31 -7.01 -16.70
N PRO A 449 -16.33 -5.77 -17.24
CA PRO A 449 -15.13 -4.97 -17.31
C PRO A 449 -14.56 -4.84 -15.88
N ALA A 450 -13.31 -5.22 -15.67
CA ALA A 450 -12.65 -4.90 -14.43
C ALA A 450 -12.67 -3.38 -14.26
N PRO A 451 -13.10 -2.85 -13.09
CA PRO A 451 -13.01 -1.41 -12.84
C PRO A 451 -11.56 -1.00 -13.02
N TYR A 452 -11.34 0.01 -13.83
CA TYR A 452 -10.03 0.50 -14.12
C TYR A 452 -9.42 1.07 -12.83
N ALA A 453 -8.27 0.55 -12.43
CA ALA A 453 -7.44 1.06 -11.33
C ALA A 453 -8.03 0.95 -9.91
N VAL A 454 -9.33 0.95 -9.70
CA VAL A 454 -9.93 0.83 -8.38
C VAL A 454 -10.43 -0.58 -8.18
N SER A 455 -9.99 -1.19 -7.16
CA SER A 455 -10.36 -2.55 -6.94
C SER A 455 -10.71 -2.83 -5.50
N ALA A 456 -11.35 -3.95 -5.32
CA ALA A 456 -11.44 -4.63 -4.03
C ALA A 456 -10.08 -4.63 -3.31
N ALA A 457 -10.11 -4.78 -1.98
CA ALA A 457 -8.92 -4.94 -1.15
C ALA A 457 -7.96 -5.96 -1.76
N ALA A 458 -6.66 -5.74 -1.59
CA ALA A 458 -5.63 -6.66 -2.04
C ALA A 458 -5.83 -8.03 -1.39
N ALA A 459 -5.71 -9.10 -2.17
CA ALA A 459 -5.68 -10.45 -1.64
C ALA A 459 -4.38 -10.70 -0.87
N ASP A 460 -4.39 -11.64 0.08
CA ASP A 460 -3.19 -11.98 0.87
C ASP A 460 -2.02 -12.41 0.00
N VAL A 461 -2.30 -13.09 -1.11
CA VAL A 461 -1.27 -13.45 -2.10
C VAL A 461 -0.65 -12.23 -2.79
N ASP A 462 -1.39 -11.12 -2.97
CA ASP A 462 -0.85 -9.85 -3.49
C ASP A 462 0.05 -9.20 -2.43
N ARG A 463 -0.38 -9.20 -1.17
CA ARG A 463 0.36 -8.70 -0.01
C ARG A 463 1.67 -9.45 0.19
N LEU A 464 1.62 -10.78 0.18
CA LEU A 464 2.80 -11.64 0.28
C LEU A 464 3.76 -11.43 -0.91
N TYR A 465 3.24 -11.19 -2.12
CA TYR A 465 4.05 -10.89 -3.29
C TYR A 465 4.80 -9.56 -3.13
N VAL A 466 4.15 -8.52 -2.59
CA VAL A 466 4.82 -7.25 -2.27
C VAL A 466 5.88 -7.48 -1.20
N ALA A 467 5.57 -8.22 -0.14
CA ALA A 467 6.51 -8.56 0.94
C ALA A 467 7.76 -9.30 0.45
N GLU A 468 7.60 -10.15 -0.58
CA GLU A 468 8.73 -10.88 -1.17
C GLU A 468 9.55 -10.01 -2.13
N ARG A 469 8.91 -9.12 -2.91
CA ARG A 469 9.54 -8.45 -4.05
C ARG A 469 9.95 -7.00 -3.78
N ALA A 470 9.21 -6.27 -2.93
CA ALA A 470 9.49 -4.88 -2.64
C ALA A 470 10.49 -4.68 -1.46
N ARG A 471 10.78 -5.73 -0.72
CA ARG A 471 11.69 -5.68 0.42
C ARG A 471 13.06 -5.10 0.04
N GLY A 472 13.62 -4.27 0.93
CA GLY A 472 14.89 -3.57 0.67
C GLY A 472 14.77 -2.40 -0.31
N ALA A 473 13.55 -1.91 -0.59
CA ALA A 473 13.34 -0.66 -1.32
C ALA A 473 13.86 0.53 -0.46
N GLY A 474 14.51 1.49 -1.08
CA GLY A 474 14.87 2.77 -0.47
C GLY A 474 13.69 3.74 -0.42
N ALA A 475 12.75 3.61 -1.36
CA ALA A 475 11.48 4.33 -1.36
C ALA A 475 10.41 3.53 -2.10
N ILE A 476 9.13 3.82 -1.80
CA ILE A 476 7.97 3.23 -2.45
C ILE A 476 7.14 4.34 -3.07
N VAL A 477 6.75 4.15 -4.32
CA VAL A 477 5.80 5.01 -5.02
C VAL A 477 4.52 4.22 -5.25
N ALA A 478 3.44 4.58 -4.56
CA ALA A 478 2.12 4.00 -4.73
C ALA A 478 1.35 4.77 -5.82
N ASP A 479 0.97 4.08 -6.89
CA ASP A 479 0.22 4.63 -8.01
C ASP A 479 -1.27 4.59 -7.68
N TYR A 480 -1.84 5.72 -7.28
CA TYR A 480 -3.17 5.96 -6.68
C TYR A 480 -3.30 5.66 -5.18
N ALA A 481 -4.21 6.38 -4.53
CA ALA A 481 -4.49 6.30 -3.09
C ALA A 481 -4.80 4.88 -2.58
N PHE A 482 -5.54 4.08 -3.34
CA PHE A 482 -5.93 2.72 -2.92
C PHE A 482 -4.76 1.70 -2.92
N LEU A 483 -3.56 2.09 -3.35
CA LEU A 483 -2.35 1.26 -3.23
C LEU A 483 -1.51 1.60 -1.99
N THR A 484 -1.77 2.70 -1.29
CA THR A 484 -1.06 3.03 -0.06
C THR A 484 -1.12 1.93 1.00
N PRO A 485 -2.26 1.19 1.19
CA PRO A 485 -2.30 0.07 2.12
C PRO A 485 -1.40 -1.12 1.75
N LEU A 486 -0.84 -1.15 0.54
CA LEU A 486 0.12 -2.18 0.15
C LEU A 486 1.59 -1.81 0.47
N ALA A 487 1.90 -0.54 0.63
CA ALA A 487 3.25 -0.08 0.90
C ALA A 487 3.87 -0.68 2.19
N PRO A 488 3.15 -0.81 3.32
CA PRO A 488 3.70 -1.41 4.54
C PRO A 488 4.16 -2.86 4.37
N TYR A 489 3.56 -3.59 3.41
CA TYR A 489 3.98 -4.97 3.10
C TYR A 489 5.35 -5.06 2.43
N ALA A 490 5.95 -3.96 2.01
CA ALA A 490 7.34 -3.95 1.55
C ALA A 490 8.33 -4.29 2.68
N LEU A 491 7.91 -4.22 3.94
CA LEU A 491 8.70 -4.58 5.12
C LEU A 491 10.06 -3.86 5.17
N THR A 492 10.05 -2.59 4.77
CA THR A 492 11.24 -1.71 4.76
C THR A 492 11.00 -0.54 5.70
N PRO A 493 11.22 -0.73 7.01
CA PRO A 493 11.13 0.37 7.96
C PRO A 493 12.03 1.53 7.55
N GLY A 494 11.51 2.75 7.68
CA GLY A 494 12.25 3.96 7.29
C GLY A 494 12.25 4.31 5.80
N ALA A 495 11.84 3.39 4.89
CA ALA A 495 11.66 3.75 3.50
C ALA A 495 10.40 4.61 3.32
N PRO A 496 10.50 5.83 2.78
CA PRO A 496 9.34 6.69 2.59
C PRO A 496 8.39 6.13 1.53
N CYS A 497 7.09 6.30 1.76
CA CYS A 497 6.03 6.01 0.81
C CYS A 497 5.49 7.31 0.21
N PHE A 498 5.54 7.43 -1.10
CA PHE A 498 4.93 8.51 -1.88
C PHE A 498 3.70 7.98 -2.60
N VAL A 499 2.57 8.67 -2.48
CA VAL A 499 1.39 8.34 -3.27
C VAL A 499 1.23 9.32 -4.42
N VAL A 500 1.22 8.81 -5.65
CA VAL A 500 0.91 9.60 -6.85
C VAL A 500 -0.59 9.66 -7.01
N MET A 501 -1.15 10.83 -6.77
CA MET A 501 -2.57 11.11 -6.90
C MET A 501 -2.82 11.66 -8.32
N HIS A 502 -3.55 10.92 -9.14
CA HIS A 502 -3.88 11.36 -10.51
C HIS A 502 -5.10 12.27 -10.56
N ASP A 503 -6.06 12.02 -9.69
CA ASP A 503 -7.30 12.77 -9.51
C ASP A 503 -7.78 12.58 -8.06
N LEU A 504 -8.51 13.54 -7.52
CA LEU A 504 -9.37 13.34 -6.36
C LEU A 504 -10.67 12.68 -6.82
N PHE A 505 -10.83 11.38 -6.51
CA PHE A 505 -12.00 10.59 -6.93
C PHE A 505 -13.32 11.16 -6.42
N SER A 506 -13.33 11.67 -5.20
CA SER A 506 -14.50 12.32 -4.59
C SER A 506 -14.95 13.55 -5.37
N SER A 507 -14.02 14.42 -5.78
CA SER A 507 -14.31 15.60 -6.61
C SER A 507 -14.75 15.23 -8.02
N ARG A 508 -14.12 14.19 -8.58
CA ARG A 508 -14.45 13.65 -9.90
C ARG A 508 -15.88 13.13 -9.94
N THR A 509 -16.28 12.35 -8.94
CA THR A 509 -17.65 11.81 -8.80
C THR A 509 -18.69 12.93 -8.78
N ALA A 510 -18.44 14.00 -8.01
CA ALA A 510 -19.33 15.16 -7.96
C ALA A 510 -19.45 15.86 -9.32
N SER A 511 -18.34 16.00 -10.05
CA SER A 511 -18.32 16.62 -11.39
C SER A 511 -19.14 15.82 -12.42
N PHE A 512 -19.07 14.49 -12.39
CA PHE A 512 -19.86 13.63 -13.28
C PHE A 512 -21.35 13.64 -12.91
N ALA A 513 -21.67 13.63 -11.61
CA ALA A 513 -23.06 13.71 -11.14
C ALA A 513 -23.72 15.03 -11.56
N ALA A 514 -23.01 16.15 -11.52
CA ALA A 514 -23.51 17.45 -11.93
C ALA A 514 -23.96 17.52 -13.41
N VAL A 515 -23.41 16.66 -14.26
CA VAL A 515 -23.77 16.57 -15.70
C VAL A 515 -24.65 15.35 -16.02
N GLY A 516 -25.15 14.63 -15.00
CA GLY A 516 -26.00 13.44 -15.17
C GLY A 516 -25.29 12.26 -15.79
N ALA A 517 -23.95 12.22 -15.76
CA ALA A 517 -23.15 11.14 -16.27
C ALA A 517 -22.66 10.23 -15.15
N THR A 518 -22.40 8.94 -15.47
CA THR A 518 -21.78 7.99 -14.54
C THR A 518 -20.32 7.83 -14.87
N ASP A 519 -19.44 7.88 -13.85
CA ASP A 519 -18.03 7.55 -14.04
C ASP A 519 -17.85 6.03 -14.19
N SER A 520 -16.91 5.63 -15.05
CA SER A 520 -16.50 4.24 -15.21
C SER A 520 -15.51 3.78 -14.13
N VAL A 521 -15.05 4.69 -13.28
CA VAL A 521 -14.12 4.42 -12.17
C VAL A 521 -14.93 4.30 -10.89
N ALA A 522 -14.54 3.38 -10.00
CA ALA A 522 -15.22 3.20 -8.73
C ALA A 522 -15.16 4.49 -7.89
N THR A 523 -16.27 4.82 -7.26
CA THR A 523 -16.38 5.95 -6.34
C THR A 523 -15.66 5.63 -5.04
N LEU A 524 -14.90 6.59 -4.51
CA LEU A 524 -14.38 6.58 -3.14
C LEU A 524 -15.16 7.60 -2.31
N ASP A 525 -15.51 7.21 -1.10
CA ASP A 525 -15.97 8.16 -0.10
C ASP A 525 -14.84 9.14 0.24
N PRO A 526 -15.10 10.46 0.35
CA PRO A 526 -14.05 11.46 0.62
C PRO A 526 -13.25 11.18 1.89
N GLU A 527 -13.91 10.78 2.98
CA GLU A 527 -13.24 10.45 4.24
C GLU A 527 -12.27 9.28 4.05
N ARG A 528 -12.71 8.23 3.34
CA ARG A 528 -11.85 7.08 3.04
C ARG A 528 -10.71 7.43 2.08
N GLU A 529 -10.94 8.30 1.11
CA GLU A 529 -9.89 8.76 0.19
C GLU A 529 -8.77 9.49 0.95
N PHE A 530 -9.12 10.45 1.80
CA PHE A 530 -8.15 11.18 2.62
C PHE A 530 -7.46 10.28 3.65
N GLU A 531 -8.17 9.30 4.22
CA GLU A 531 -7.57 8.30 5.10
C GLU A 531 -6.49 7.47 4.37
N LEU A 532 -6.75 7.06 3.12
CA LEU A 532 -5.78 6.33 2.30
C LEU A 532 -4.57 7.21 1.96
N LEU A 533 -4.78 8.46 1.57
CA LEU A 533 -3.70 9.41 1.28
C LEU A 533 -2.82 9.65 2.51
N SER A 534 -3.42 9.74 3.71
CA SER A 534 -2.71 9.98 4.97
C SER A 534 -1.81 8.83 5.42
N GLN A 535 -1.89 7.65 4.80
CA GLN A 535 -0.99 6.53 5.07
C GLN A 535 0.37 6.67 4.38
N ALA A 536 0.49 7.55 3.38
CA ALA A 536 1.76 7.86 2.73
C ALA A 536 2.54 8.94 3.50
N ASP A 537 3.87 8.93 3.39
CA ASP A 537 4.72 9.99 3.97
C ASP A 537 4.59 11.29 3.19
N ALA A 538 4.30 11.23 1.88
CA ALA A 538 4.00 12.38 1.05
C ALA A 538 2.97 12.05 -0.04
N VAL A 539 2.11 13.03 -0.34
CA VAL A 539 1.16 12.98 -1.46
C VAL A 539 1.73 13.80 -2.62
N VAL A 540 1.79 13.19 -3.80
CA VAL A 540 2.20 13.85 -5.04
C VAL A 540 0.93 14.22 -5.81
N ALA A 541 0.56 15.50 -5.76
CA ALA A 541 -0.62 16.05 -6.41
C ALA A 541 -0.27 16.63 -7.77
N ILE A 542 -1.17 16.49 -8.74
CA ILE A 542 -0.92 16.97 -10.11
C ILE A 542 -1.21 18.48 -10.26
N GLN A 543 -1.96 19.06 -9.29
CA GLN A 543 -2.36 20.47 -9.32
C GLN A 543 -2.58 21.05 -7.93
N GLU A 544 -2.44 22.38 -7.80
CA GLU A 544 -2.55 23.14 -6.56
C GLU A 544 -3.91 22.96 -5.86
N THR A 545 -5.00 22.92 -6.62
CA THR A 545 -6.36 22.77 -6.05
C THR A 545 -6.55 21.45 -5.31
N GLU A 546 -5.95 20.39 -5.82
CA GLU A 546 -5.98 19.06 -5.17
C GLU A 546 -5.04 19.02 -3.96
N ALA A 547 -3.86 19.63 -4.11
CA ALA A 547 -2.91 19.78 -3.01
C ALA A 547 -3.54 20.55 -1.82
N ALA A 548 -4.23 21.65 -2.11
CA ALA A 548 -4.94 22.44 -1.11
C ALA A 548 -6.04 21.63 -0.41
N ALA A 549 -6.78 20.79 -1.14
CA ALA A 549 -7.83 19.93 -0.57
C ALA A 549 -7.22 18.88 0.38
N VAL A 550 -6.09 18.26 0.01
CA VAL A 550 -5.38 17.31 0.86
C VAL A 550 -4.84 17.99 2.12
N SER A 551 -4.22 19.17 1.97
CA SER A 551 -3.67 19.93 3.09
C SER A 551 -4.76 20.42 4.05
N ALA A 552 -5.93 20.78 3.53
CA ALA A 552 -7.09 21.16 4.35
C ALA A 552 -7.64 19.97 5.16
N ALA A 553 -7.67 18.79 4.56
CA ALA A 553 -8.12 17.55 5.23
C ALA A 553 -7.10 17.06 6.28
N ASN A 554 -5.80 17.22 6.01
CA ASN A 554 -4.74 16.84 6.95
C ASN A 554 -3.59 17.86 6.89
N PRO A 555 -3.57 18.87 7.76
CA PRO A 555 -2.55 19.93 7.76
C PRO A 555 -1.11 19.42 7.98
N ASN A 556 -0.94 18.23 8.55
CA ASN A 556 0.37 17.64 8.81
C ASN A 556 0.87 16.76 7.64
N GLN A 557 0.05 16.58 6.59
CA GLN A 557 0.44 15.78 5.43
C GLN A 557 1.41 16.56 4.56
N LYS A 558 2.57 15.98 4.27
CA LYS A 558 3.45 16.53 3.23
C LYS A 558 2.76 16.37 1.88
N VAL A 559 2.59 17.48 1.15
CA VAL A 559 2.04 17.47 -0.21
C VAL A 559 3.05 18.10 -1.14
N ILE A 560 3.37 17.43 -2.23
CA ILE A 560 4.27 17.87 -3.28
C ILE A 560 3.43 18.12 -4.53
N VAL A 561 3.46 19.34 -5.06
CA VAL A 561 2.77 19.66 -6.32
C VAL A 561 3.71 19.36 -7.47
N ALA A 562 3.35 18.35 -8.26
CA ALA A 562 4.14 17.89 -9.39
C ALA A 562 3.26 17.85 -10.66
N PRO A 563 3.00 18.97 -11.33
CA PRO A 563 2.19 19.01 -12.55
C PRO A 563 2.86 18.23 -13.67
N LEU A 564 2.10 17.86 -14.71
CA LEU A 564 2.68 17.18 -15.86
C LEU A 564 3.72 18.08 -16.54
N ALA A 565 4.94 17.57 -16.63
CA ALA A 565 6.02 18.23 -17.35
C ALA A 565 5.93 18.02 -18.86
N ALA A 566 6.41 18.98 -19.60
CA ALA A 566 6.65 18.88 -21.04
C ALA A 566 8.09 19.25 -21.37
N THR A 567 8.67 18.55 -22.32
CA THR A 567 9.96 18.93 -22.90
C THR A 567 9.75 19.94 -24.00
N PRO A 568 10.19 21.21 -23.82
CA PRO A 568 9.95 22.22 -24.81
C PRO A 568 10.82 21.99 -26.06
N VAL A 569 10.24 22.23 -27.25
CA VAL A 569 11.03 22.30 -28.51
C VAL A 569 11.92 23.52 -28.51
N ALA A 570 12.91 23.58 -29.42
CA ALA A 570 13.89 24.65 -29.47
C ALA A 570 13.25 25.99 -29.80
N ALA A 571 12.34 26.04 -30.78
CA ALA A 571 11.68 27.27 -31.27
C ALA A 571 10.22 27.00 -31.68
N ALA A 572 9.41 28.03 -31.64
CA ALA A 572 8.03 27.98 -32.11
C ALA A 572 7.95 27.89 -33.63
N SER A 573 6.89 27.26 -34.12
CA SER A 573 6.62 27.14 -35.57
C SER A 573 5.23 27.71 -35.89
N PRO A 574 5.08 28.51 -36.96
CA PRO A 574 3.77 29.04 -37.34
C PRO A 574 2.81 27.96 -37.87
N GLY A 575 3.30 26.76 -38.15
CA GLY A 575 2.52 25.69 -38.81
C GLY A 575 2.27 25.98 -40.30
N GLU A 576 1.47 25.14 -40.94
CA GLU A 576 1.17 25.17 -42.35
C GLU A 576 -0.27 25.61 -42.59
N GLY A 577 -0.47 26.64 -43.44
CA GLY A 577 -1.78 27.07 -43.90
C GLY A 577 -2.84 27.23 -42.79
N PRO A 578 -4.11 27.10 -43.08
CA PRO A 578 -5.20 27.20 -42.11
C PRO A 578 -5.53 25.84 -41.46
N LEU A 579 -4.49 25.14 -40.91
CA LEU A 579 -4.65 23.81 -40.28
C LEU A 579 -4.87 23.95 -38.79
N LEU A 580 -5.98 23.42 -38.30
CA LEU A 580 -6.26 23.28 -36.88
C LEU A 580 -6.02 21.85 -36.42
N LEU A 581 -5.66 21.69 -35.14
CA LEU A 581 -5.47 20.39 -34.52
C LEU A 581 -6.25 20.31 -33.21
N PHE A 582 -6.96 19.18 -33.01
CA PHE A 582 -7.48 18.73 -31.74
C PHE A 582 -6.95 17.32 -31.46
N VAL A 583 -6.47 17.09 -30.25
CA VAL A 583 -6.04 15.77 -29.78
C VAL A 583 -6.89 15.32 -28.60
N GLY A 584 -7.44 14.09 -28.63
CA GLY A 584 -8.25 13.62 -27.51
C GLY A 584 -8.56 12.13 -27.49
N SER A 585 -8.72 11.62 -26.27
CA SER A 585 -9.24 10.26 -26.00
C SER A 585 -10.78 10.24 -26.10
N ASN A 586 -11.37 9.05 -26.22
CA ASN A 586 -12.82 8.88 -26.28
C ASN A 586 -13.42 8.95 -24.88
N THR A 587 -13.40 10.14 -24.28
CA THR A 587 -14.01 10.47 -22.97
C THR A 587 -15.12 11.50 -23.16
N ALA A 588 -16.09 11.50 -22.25
CA ALA A 588 -17.23 12.42 -22.34
C ALA A 588 -16.84 13.90 -22.51
N PRO A 589 -15.87 14.47 -21.77
CA PRO A 589 -15.45 15.85 -21.94
C PRO A 589 -14.97 16.18 -23.35
N ASN A 590 -14.18 15.30 -23.96
CA ASN A 590 -13.67 15.47 -25.32
C ASN A 590 -14.78 15.42 -26.37
N VAL A 591 -15.74 14.49 -26.19
CA VAL A 591 -16.87 14.33 -27.12
C VAL A 591 -17.81 15.51 -27.04
N VAL A 592 -18.15 15.94 -25.81
CA VAL A 592 -19.04 17.10 -25.58
C VAL A 592 -18.39 18.38 -26.11
N GLY A 593 -17.11 18.61 -25.78
CA GLY A 593 -16.38 19.79 -26.25
C GLY A 593 -16.24 19.87 -27.76
N LEU A 594 -15.97 18.73 -28.43
CA LEU A 594 -15.94 18.71 -29.91
C LEU A 594 -17.31 18.93 -30.55
N ARG A 595 -18.39 18.42 -29.97
CA ARG A 595 -19.77 18.74 -30.43
C ARG A 595 -20.04 20.22 -30.34
N TRP A 596 -19.79 20.82 -29.16
CA TRP A 596 -19.92 22.26 -28.99
C TRP A 596 -19.11 23.03 -30.04
N PHE A 597 -17.87 22.62 -30.31
CA PHE A 597 -17.01 23.26 -31.33
C PHE A 597 -17.60 23.09 -32.73
N PHE A 598 -18.09 21.90 -33.09
CA PHE A 598 -18.66 21.63 -34.42
C PHE A 598 -19.95 22.43 -34.67
N ASP A 599 -20.82 22.53 -33.62
CA ASP A 599 -22.15 23.10 -33.76
C ASP A 599 -22.12 24.64 -33.66
N GLN A 600 -21.24 25.20 -32.84
CA GLN A 600 -21.30 26.63 -32.50
C GLN A 600 -20.09 27.43 -32.97
N VAL A 601 -18.90 26.86 -33.09
CA VAL A 601 -17.66 27.59 -33.43
C VAL A 601 -17.27 27.36 -34.88
N TRP A 602 -17.25 26.11 -35.32
CA TRP A 602 -16.73 25.72 -36.63
C TRP A 602 -17.42 26.39 -37.82
N PRO A 603 -18.75 26.57 -37.84
CA PRO A 603 -19.42 27.26 -38.95
C PRO A 603 -18.89 28.67 -39.16
N THR A 604 -18.69 29.47 -38.11
CA THR A 604 -18.14 30.82 -38.14
C THR A 604 -16.68 30.84 -38.65
N VAL A 605 -15.84 29.90 -38.16
CA VAL A 605 -14.46 29.74 -38.64
C VAL A 605 -14.44 29.41 -40.13
N ARG A 606 -15.27 28.50 -40.60
CA ARG A 606 -15.35 28.12 -42.02
C ARG A 606 -15.89 29.22 -42.93
N ALA A 607 -16.81 30.01 -42.42
CA ALA A 607 -17.32 31.16 -43.17
C ALA A 607 -16.22 32.21 -43.41
N ALA A 608 -15.40 32.46 -42.39
CA ALA A 608 -14.27 33.42 -42.49
C ALA A 608 -13.02 32.85 -43.19
N GLN A 609 -12.80 31.53 -43.10
CA GLN A 609 -11.64 30.84 -43.67
C GLN A 609 -12.11 29.54 -44.38
N PRO A 610 -12.60 29.63 -45.63
CA PRO A 610 -13.17 28.46 -46.34
C PRO A 610 -12.19 27.28 -46.52
N GLU A 611 -10.89 27.55 -46.56
CA GLU A 611 -9.85 26.52 -46.67
C GLU A 611 -9.43 25.91 -45.33
N ALA A 612 -10.01 26.35 -44.19
CA ALA A 612 -9.63 25.81 -42.90
C ALA A 612 -9.95 24.31 -42.79
N VAL A 613 -9.00 23.55 -42.23
CA VAL A 613 -9.14 22.11 -41.99
C VAL A 613 -8.87 21.85 -40.52
N LEU A 614 -9.82 21.22 -39.86
CA LEU A 614 -9.62 20.69 -38.48
C LEU A 614 -9.22 19.22 -38.56
N THR A 615 -8.06 18.89 -38.07
CA THR A 615 -7.59 17.52 -37.88
C THR A 615 -7.89 17.10 -36.45
N VAL A 616 -8.60 15.98 -36.29
CA VAL A 616 -8.93 15.37 -34.99
C VAL A 616 -8.17 14.06 -34.86
N ALA A 617 -7.23 14.02 -33.90
CA ALA A 617 -6.41 12.85 -33.62
C ALA A 617 -6.81 12.18 -32.28
N GLY A 618 -6.69 10.87 -32.23
CA GLY A 618 -6.96 10.07 -31.04
C GLY A 618 -8.28 9.32 -31.09
N ASN A 619 -8.54 8.54 -30.02
CA ASN A 619 -9.71 7.65 -29.95
C ASN A 619 -11.06 8.38 -29.93
N VAL A 620 -11.10 9.68 -29.68
CA VAL A 620 -12.31 10.51 -29.75
C VAL A 620 -12.97 10.42 -31.11
N SER A 621 -12.19 10.21 -32.17
CA SER A 621 -12.69 10.07 -33.54
C SER A 621 -13.76 8.96 -33.68
N ARG A 622 -13.75 7.95 -32.81
CA ARG A 622 -14.72 6.84 -32.83
C ARG A 622 -16.11 7.21 -32.31
N ALA A 623 -16.23 8.37 -31.64
CA ALA A 623 -17.52 8.84 -31.11
C ALA A 623 -18.39 9.56 -32.16
N PHE A 624 -17.84 9.84 -33.36
CA PHE A 624 -18.50 10.62 -34.39
C PHE A 624 -18.65 9.78 -35.66
N ALA A 625 -19.89 9.47 -36.01
CA ALA A 625 -20.20 8.76 -37.27
C ALA A 625 -20.20 9.73 -38.47
N THR A 626 -20.56 10.99 -38.25
CA THR A 626 -20.59 12.06 -39.23
C THR A 626 -19.90 13.30 -38.65
N VAL A 627 -19.23 14.08 -39.51
CA VAL A 627 -18.53 15.30 -39.14
C VAL A 627 -18.81 16.42 -40.12
N PRO A 628 -18.68 17.69 -39.71
CA PRO A 628 -18.88 18.82 -40.59
C PRO A 628 -17.85 18.85 -41.74
N PRO A 629 -18.15 19.55 -42.88
CA PRO A 629 -17.19 19.79 -43.93
C PRO A 629 -15.91 20.43 -43.39
N GLY A 630 -14.74 20.00 -43.90
CA GLY A 630 -13.44 20.52 -43.48
C GLY A 630 -12.87 19.86 -42.21
N VAL A 631 -13.57 18.89 -41.59
CA VAL A 631 -13.07 18.12 -40.46
C VAL A 631 -12.53 16.76 -40.95
N ARG A 632 -11.32 16.40 -40.47
CA ARG A 632 -10.66 15.13 -40.76
C ARG A 632 -10.44 14.32 -39.51
N MET A 633 -11.04 13.13 -39.40
CA MET A 633 -10.87 12.20 -38.30
C MET A 633 -9.75 11.19 -38.59
N LEU A 634 -8.62 11.27 -37.90
CA LEU A 634 -7.47 10.38 -38.12
C LEU A 634 -7.53 9.11 -37.26
N GLY A 635 -8.29 9.11 -36.15
CA GLY A 635 -8.19 8.04 -35.17
C GLY A 635 -6.90 8.09 -34.35
N PRO A 636 -6.55 7.00 -33.66
CA PRO A 636 -5.29 6.91 -32.92
C PRO A 636 -4.09 6.98 -33.88
N VAL A 637 -3.14 7.84 -33.60
CA VAL A 637 -1.88 7.97 -34.34
C VAL A 637 -0.71 7.61 -33.43
N PRO A 638 0.31 6.92 -33.95
CA PRO A 638 1.46 6.48 -33.13
C PRO A 638 2.35 7.64 -32.67
N ASP A 639 2.45 8.68 -33.49
CA ASP A 639 3.28 9.87 -33.24
C ASP A 639 2.47 11.13 -33.58
N LEU A 640 2.38 12.03 -32.60
CA LEU A 640 1.68 13.31 -32.71
C LEU A 640 2.58 14.45 -33.20
N ASP A 641 3.91 14.32 -33.14
CA ASP A 641 4.84 15.38 -33.46
C ASP A 641 4.69 15.93 -34.91
N PRO A 642 4.50 15.08 -35.92
CA PRO A 642 4.24 15.57 -37.27
C PRO A 642 2.93 16.38 -37.40
N LEU A 643 1.90 16.03 -36.62
CA LEU A 643 0.63 16.75 -36.60
C LEU A 643 0.77 18.09 -35.91
N TYR A 644 1.45 18.15 -34.77
CA TYR A 644 1.75 19.39 -34.08
C TYR A 644 2.65 20.30 -34.98
N ALA A 645 3.67 19.78 -35.64
CA ALA A 645 4.54 20.55 -36.51
C ALA A 645 3.75 21.30 -37.57
N ARG A 646 2.78 20.62 -38.21
CA ARG A 646 1.94 21.18 -39.28
C ARG A 646 0.81 22.06 -38.77
N ALA A 647 0.31 21.86 -37.58
CA ALA A 647 -0.80 22.65 -37.03
C ALA A 647 -0.45 24.14 -36.94
N ALA A 648 -1.30 24.99 -37.50
CA ALA A 648 -1.23 26.43 -37.32
C ALA A 648 -1.80 26.86 -35.97
N VAL A 649 -2.93 26.27 -35.58
CA VAL A 649 -3.61 26.52 -34.29
C VAL A 649 -4.03 25.22 -33.65
N VAL A 650 -3.78 25.06 -32.34
CA VAL A 650 -4.34 23.99 -31.55
C VAL A 650 -5.56 24.50 -30.83
N VAL A 651 -6.65 23.68 -30.79
CA VAL A 651 -7.88 24.05 -30.09
C VAL A 651 -8.17 23.08 -28.95
N SER A 652 -8.61 23.63 -27.82
CA SER A 652 -9.07 22.86 -26.68
C SER A 652 -10.42 23.37 -26.18
N PRO A 653 -11.54 22.94 -26.81
CA PRO A 653 -12.87 23.49 -26.62
C PRO A 653 -13.68 22.73 -25.56
N LEU A 654 -13.06 22.32 -24.44
CA LEU A 654 -13.76 21.54 -23.41
C LEU A 654 -14.73 22.42 -22.62
N THR A 655 -15.98 22.00 -22.52
CA THR A 655 -17.03 22.66 -21.74
C THR A 655 -17.32 21.98 -20.42
N THR A 656 -16.75 20.77 -20.21
CA THR A 656 -16.92 19.95 -19.00
C THR A 656 -15.64 19.19 -18.68
N GLY A 657 -15.49 18.75 -17.45
CA GLY A 657 -14.35 17.95 -17.00
C GLY A 657 -13.54 18.62 -15.89
N SER A 658 -12.79 17.81 -15.13
CA SER A 658 -11.90 18.25 -14.05
C SER A 658 -10.44 17.93 -14.37
N GLY A 659 -9.51 18.46 -13.58
CA GLY A 659 -8.09 18.18 -13.65
C GLY A 659 -7.32 18.89 -14.76
N LEU A 660 -5.99 18.88 -14.65
CA LEU A 660 -5.05 19.45 -15.63
C LEU A 660 -5.16 18.74 -16.98
N LYS A 661 -5.30 19.53 -18.05
CA LYS A 661 -5.44 18.97 -19.41
C LYS A 661 -4.07 18.77 -20.06
N ILE A 662 -3.57 17.56 -20.01
CA ILE A 662 -2.27 17.12 -20.58
C ILE A 662 -2.04 17.69 -21.98
N LYS A 663 -3.04 17.62 -22.86
CA LYS A 663 -2.97 18.13 -24.24
C LYS A 663 -2.68 19.62 -24.37
N VAL A 664 -3.04 20.41 -23.32
CA VAL A 664 -2.71 21.85 -23.30
C VAL A 664 -1.20 22.00 -23.12
N ILE A 665 -0.64 21.40 -22.08
CA ILE A 665 0.79 21.49 -21.77
C ILE A 665 1.64 20.89 -22.90
N GLU A 666 1.19 19.79 -23.51
CA GLU A 666 1.85 19.19 -24.69
C GLU A 666 1.90 20.15 -25.88
N ALA A 667 0.81 20.82 -26.22
CA ALA A 667 0.76 21.78 -27.31
C ALA A 667 1.67 23.00 -27.05
N LEU A 668 1.67 23.50 -25.82
CA LEU A 668 2.53 24.60 -25.39
C LEU A 668 4.01 24.21 -25.44
N GLY A 669 4.36 22.98 -25.00
CA GLY A 669 5.72 22.46 -25.11
C GLY A 669 6.23 22.32 -26.55
N ARG A 670 5.31 22.21 -27.52
CA ARG A 670 5.62 22.20 -28.96
C ARG A 670 5.56 23.60 -29.58
N GLY A 671 5.47 24.66 -28.78
CA GLY A 671 5.48 26.04 -29.24
C GLY A 671 4.28 26.39 -30.13
N LYS A 672 3.10 25.82 -29.87
CA LYS A 672 1.92 26.04 -30.71
C LYS A 672 1.02 27.13 -30.16
N ALA A 673 0.52 27.97 -31.09
CA ALA A 673 -0.56 28.88 -30.79
C ALA A 673 -1.82 28.10 -30.44
N MET A 674 -2.51 28.52 -29.37
CA MET A 674 -3.66 27.80 -28.82
C MET A 674 -4.82 28.74 -28.51
N VAL A 675 -6.04 28.22 -28.76
CA VAL A 675 -7.29 28.76 -28.24
C VAL A 675 -7.94 27.71 -27.35
N ALA A 676 -8.35 28.08 -26.14
CA ALA A 676 -8.88 27.17 -25.16
C ALA A 676 -10.02 27.79 -24.36
N THR A 677 -10.93 26.96 -23.83
CA THR A 677 -11.96 27.36 -22.86
C THR A 677 -11.38 27.46 -21.46
N SER A 678 -12.07 28.12 -20.53
CA SER A 678 -11.70 28.16 -19.11
C SER A 678 -11.60 26.76 -18.52
N VAL A 679 -12.53 25.85 -18.86
CA VAL A 679 -12.47 24.44 -18.43
C VAL A 679 -11.22 23.71 -18.92
N SER A 680 -10.73 24.05 -20.11
CA SER A 680 -9.48 23.48 -20.64
C SER A 680 -8.23 23.96 -19.89
N LEU A 681 -8.28 25.13 -19.27
CA LEU A 681 -7.18 25.77 -18.54
C LEU A 681 -7.29 25.60 -17.03
N GLN A 682 -8.29 24.86 -16.53
CA GLN A 682 -8.53 24.70 -15.11
C GLN A 682 -7.27 24.30 -14.35
N GLY A 683 -6.96 25.07 -13.30
CA GLY A 683 -5.79 24.89 -12.43
C GLY A 683 -4.49 25.53 -12.94
N VAL A 684 -4.51 26.12 -14.15
CA VAL A 684 -3.35 26.80 -14.76
C VAL A 684 -3.72 28.12 -15.44
N GLU A 685 -4.92 28.65 -15.18
CA GLU A 685 -5.48 29.82 -15.83
C GLU A 685 -4.55 31.05 -15.77
N GLU A 686 -4.10 31.36 -14.56
CA GLU A 686 -3.22 32.52 -14.34
C GLU A 686 -1.82 32.29 -14.91
N LEU A 687 -1.30 31.10 -14.83
CA LEU A 687 0.00 30.72 -15.38
C LEU A 687 0.02 30.87 -16.92
N LEU A 688 -1.08 30.52 -17.58
CA LEU A 688 -1.18 30.47 -19.04
C LEU A 688 -1.81 31.74 -19.68
N ARG A 689 -2.24 32.70 -18.86
CA ARG A 689 -2.93 33.91 -19.32
C ARG A 689 -2.20 34.69 -20.42
N SER A 690 -0.87 34.71 -20.37
CA SER A 690 -0.05 35.45 -21.34
C SER A 690 0.24 34.68 -22.62
N CYS A 691 -0.02 33.39 -22.69
CA CYS A 691 0.40 32.52 -23.79
C CYS A 691 -0.72 31.65 -24.40
N VAL A 692 -1.96 31.72 -23.87
CA VAL A 692 -3.13 31.03 -24.42
C VAL A 692 -4.29 32.03 -24.57
N LEU A 693 -4.97 32.05 -25.73
CA LEU A 693 -6.19 32.80 -25.91
C LEU A 693 -7.37 32.02 -25.30
N ARG A 694 -8.02 32.62 -24.29
CA ARG A 694 -9.13 32.02 -23.57
C ARG A 694 -10.46 32.56 -24.06
N ALA A 695 -11.40 31.68 -24.38
CA ALA A 695 -12.78 32.06 -24.72
C ALA A 695 -13.74 30.93 -24.38
N ASP A 696 -14.83 31.26 -23.68
CA ASP A 696 -15.97 30.36 -23.40
C ASP A 696 -17.17 30.69 -24.31
N ASP A 697 -17.22 31.91 -24.84
CA ASP A 697 -18.20 32.33 -25.82
C ASP A 697 -17.81 31.81 -27.22
N PRO A 698 -18.72 31.21 -27.99
CA PRO A 698 -18.43 30.62 -29.30
C PRO A 698 -17.93 31.62 -30.34
N ASP A 699 -18.49 32.85 -30.35
CA ASP A 699 -18.12 33.88 -31.35
C ASP A 699 -16.72 34.44 -31.06
N LEU A 700 -16.41 34.66 -29.76
CA LEU A 700 -15.07 35.05 -29.34
C LEU A 700 -14.05 33.95 -29.61
N PHE A 701 -14.40 32.69 -29.39
CA PHE A 701 -13.52 31.55 -29.70
C PHE A 701 -13.22 31.49 -31.20
N ALA A 702 -14.27 31.62 -32.02
CA ALA A 702 -14.11 31.67 -33.49
C ALA A 702 -13.25 32.85 -33.93
N ALA A 703 -13.48 34.06 -33.37
CA ALA A 703 -12.69 35.25 -33.66
C ALA A 703 -11.19 35.06 -33.32
N HIS A 704 -10.88 34.44 -32.18
CA HIS A 704 -9.51 34.12 -31.82
C HIS A 704 -8.86 33.14 -32.80
N VAL A 705 -9.58 32.07 -33.17
CA VAL A 705 -9.09 31.11 -34.18
C VAL A 705 -8.82 31.78 -35.51
N VAL A 706 -9.77 32.55 -36.04
CA VAL A 706 -9.65 33.26 -37.31
C VAL A 706 -8.47 34.24 -37.25
N GLY A 707 -8.34 35.00 -36.16
CA GLY A 707 -7.24 35.95 -35.97
C GLY A 707 -5.86 35.32 -35.94
N LEU A 708 -5.74 34.11 -35.39
CA LEU A 708 -4.48 33.33 -35.44
C LEU A 708 -4.24 32.70 -36.81
N LEU A 709 -5.25 32.20 -37.48
CA LEU A 709 -5.10 31.69 -38.85
C LEU A 709 -4.63 32.75 -39.82
N ALA A 710 -5.07 34.00 -39.66
CA ALA A 710 -4.72 35.13 -40.53
C ALA A 710 -3.28 35.66 -40.36
N SER A 711 -2.58 35.37 -39.25
CA SER A 711 -1.26 35.94 -38.96
C SER A 711 -0.26 34.92 -38.46
N ALA A 712 0.75 34.61 -39.27
CA ALA A 712 1.87 33.74 -38.89
C ALA A 712 2.69 34.36 -37.73
N ASP A 713 2.92 35.67 -37.75
CA ASP A 713 3.68 36.37 -36.70
C ASP A 713 3.00 36.25 -35.32
N ARG A 714 1.66 36.39 -35.28
CA ARG A 714 0.90 36.21 -34.05
C ARG A 714 1.02 34.78 -33.53
N ARG A 715 0.99 33.79 -34.42
CA ARG A 715 1.17 32.35 -34.01
C ARG A 715 2.57 32.11 -33.44
N VAL A 716 3.61 32.62 -34.08
CA VAL A 716 4.99 32.52 -33.60
C VAL A 716 5.15 33.22 -32.26
N ALA A 717 4.69 34.46 -32.12
CA ALA A 717 4.80 35.22 -30.88
C ALA A 717 4.09 34.50 -29.70
N GLN A 718 2.90 33.97 -29.95
CA GLN A 718 2.19 33.18 -28.91
C GLN A 718 2.90 31.87 -28.61
N GLY A 719 3.44 31.19 -29.62
CA GLY A 719 4.20 29.95 -29.46
C GLY A 719 5.50 30.16 -28.66
N GLU A 720 6.23 31.25 -28.90
CA GLU A 720 7.44 31.57 -28.11
C GLU A 720 7.08 31.92 -26.65
N ALA A 721 6.01 32.68 -26.42
CA ALA A 721 5.51 32.94 -25.09
C ALA A 721 5.09 31.62 -24.35
N ALA A 722 4.52 30.67 -25.10
CA ALA A 722 4.18 29.34 -24.58
C ALA A 722 5.44 28.53 -24.20
N LEU A 723 6.47 28.51 -25.10
CA LEU A 723 7.74 27.83 -24.82
C LEU A 723 8.45 28.39 -23.59
N ASP A 724 8.50 29.73 -23.48
CA ASP A 724 9.11 30.41 -22.35
C ASP A 724 8.38 30.07 -21.04
N ARG A 725 7.05 30.00 -21.07
CA ARG A 725 6.26 29.55 -19.93
C ARG A 725 6.52 28.08 -19.56
N VAL A 726 6.60 27.21 -20.58
CA VAL A 726 6.88 25.78 -20.34
C VAL A 726 8.28 25.59 -19.76
N ARG A 727 9.30 26.29 -20.27
CA ARG A 727 10.67 26.20 -19.70
C ARG A 727 10.71 26.60 -18.24
N ARG A 728 9.97 27.63 -17.83
CA ARG A 728 9.98 28.15 -16.46
C ARG A 728 9.11 27.35 -15.47
N SER A 729 7.97 26.85 -15.94
CA SER A 729 6.94 26.32 -15.02
C SER A 729 6.53 24.87 -15.27
N PHE A 730 6.88 24.31 -16.43
CA PHE A 730 6.48 22.95 -16.82
C PHE A 730 7.64 22.10 -17.36
N SER A 731 8.89 22.53 -17.17
CA SER A 731 10.04 21.65 -17.44
C SER A 731 10.07 20.51 -16.42
N PRO A 732 10.70 19.36 -16.74
CA PRO A 732 10.85 18.27 -15.77
C PRO A 732 11.50 18.68 -14.44
N GLU A 733 12.47 19.59 -14.50
CA GLU A 733 13.15 20.13 -13.32
C GLU A 733 12.21 20.99 -12.47
N ALA A 734 11.43 21.86 -13.11
CA ALA A 734 10.47 22.74 -12.42
C ALA A 734 9.31 21.93 -11.78
N CYS A 735 8.82 20.92 -12.50
CA CYS A 735 7.67 20.13 -12.03
C CYS A 735 8.04 19.04 -11.02
N TYR A 736 9.20 18.44 -11.16
CA TYR A 736 9.53 17.20 -10.45
C TYR A 736 10.71 17.32 -9.49
N GLY A 737 11.37 18.48 -9.42
CA GLY A 737 12.56 18.69 -8.59
C GLY A 737 12.34 18.32 -7.15
N GLU A 738 11.29 18.87 -6.51
CA GLU A 738 10.95 18.58 -5.12
C GLU A 738 10.65 17.08 -4.87
N PHE A 739 9.91 16.46 -5.79
CA PHE A 739 9.60 15.01 -5.69
C PHE A 739 10.86 14.16 -5.80
N VAL A 740 11.75 14.50 -6.73
CA VAL A 740 13.00 13.77 -6.94
C VAL A 740 13.93 13.92 -5.73
N GLU A 741 14.07 15.14 -5.19
CA GLU A 741 14.85 15.41 -3.99
C GLU A 741 14.28 14.69 -2.76
N ALA A 742 12.96 14.69 -2.59
CA ALA A 742 12.30 14.00 -1.49
C ALA A 742 12.53 12.48 -1.51
N ILE A 743 12.68 11.86 -2.70
CA ILE A 743 12.97 10.42 -2.84
C ILE A 743 14.47 10.14 -2.73
N ALA A 744 15.31 10.98 -3.34
CA ALA A 744 16.75 10.76 -3.35
C ALA A 744 17.37 10.94 -1.95
N GLY A 745 16.67 11.65 -1.05
CA GLY A 745 17.23 12.12 0.22
C GLY A 745 18.28 13.18 -0.01
N ASP A 746 18.62 13.95 1.01
CA ASP A 746 19.81 14.79 0.99
C ASP A 746 21.04 13.89 0.88
N ALA A 747 21.51 13.69 -0.35
CA ALA A 747 22.82 13.10 -0.63
C ALA A 747 23.90 14.18 -0.38
N SER A 748 23.90 14.77 0.83
CA SER A 748 24.92 15.70 1.28
C SER A 748 25.55 15.20 2.59
#